data_2407e7b7841bdb3224dfb6f5a0bf87e1
#
_entry.id   2407e7b7841bdb3224dfb6f5a0bf87e1
#
_cell.length_a   1.000
_cell.length_b   1.000
_cell.length_c   1.000
_cell.angle_alpha   90.00
_cell.angle_beta   90.00
_cell.angle_gamma   90.00
#
_symmetry.space_group_name_H-M   'P 1'
#
loop_
_entity.id
_entity.type
_entity.pdbx_description
1 polymer ?
#
loop_
_entity_poly.entity_id
_entity_poly.type
_entity_poly.pdbx_seq_one_letter_code
_entity_poly.pdbx_strand_id
1 'polypeptide(L)'
;MDNQLKQFAQSSQLAGGNASYIEDLYEQYLVSPDSVDPKWKTYFDGFQGREAGDIPHSAVIAHIADAAKKAVNSGTAAGAGDERERNVGRLITAYRSRGHLGARLDPLSLTAPTNPPDLGLPFHSLSESDLGSEFSTGGVAGQPRMKLRDLLERLKKTYTGSIGAEFMHISEVEQRQWLYQRLEMAGGNYNLDAETQRRTLERLTAAEGLERYLHTKYVGQKRFSLEGGDSLIPMMDTIIRDAGKDGVKDVVIGMAHRGRLNVLVNTLGKSPRKLFDEFEGKFEHDDHASAGDVKYHMGFSADVATAGGSVHLALAFNPSHLEIADPVVAGSVRSRQERRGDTARKEVMPILIHGDAAFAGQGVVMELFQMSQARGFAVGGTVHIVVNNQVGFTTSNPEDSRSTLYCTDVAKMIAAPVLHVNGDDPEAVVFAAKLAFEFRQKFSKDVVIDLMCYRRWGHNEADEPAITQPLMYQVIRKHQTTRELYAASLEAAGVIEAGGGKALVDAYRNKLDAGEVTTELAQVEKTPATSKMYVDWPKLLNGKLSDAITTAVGMEKVKQLAQMINTVPEGVELHSRVAKVYDDRRKMAAGEIPGDWGFAENLAYATILDEGNNLRLVGQDVGRGTFTHRHAILHDQKTDNYYLPLRQLVESPEQATIIDSLLSEEAVMAYEYGFSTTDPNTLCIWEGQFGDFANGAQVVIDQFIAAGEAKWGRITGLTLLLPHGYEGQGPEHSSARLERFLQLCALENMLVCVPSTPAQAYHMLRRQMRMTTRKPLIVMSPKSLLRHKLAVSTLDELANGEFQHLIGDAKADAKKVKRVVLCSGKVYYDLLEDQTKRGQDDVAIIRVEQLYPFPRVALAAELKKYGKAADVVWCQEEPQNQGAWYQIRHHLQACLADGQSIHYAGRARSASPAAGHMADHIIEQQKLIADALVNPFNDSVAE
;
A
#
# COMPACT_ATOMS: atom_id res chain seq x y z
N MET A 1 -27.97 17.32 -15.19
CA MET A 1 -26.93 16.45 -15.77
C MET A 1 -27.47 15.39 -16.75
N ASP A 2 -28.65 14.87 -16.56
CA ASP A 2 -29.22 13.83 -17.47
C ASP A 2 -29.44 14.27 -18.94
N ASN A 3 -29.67 15.56 -19.19
CA ASN A 3 -29.91 16.06 -20.55
C ASN A 3 -28.61 16.27 -21.37
N GLN A 4 -27.50 16.53 -20.75
CA GLN A 4 -26.20 16.68 -21.43
C GLN A 4 -25.59 15.35 -21.84
N LEU A 5 -25.69 14.31 -21.00
CA LEU A 5 -25.20 12.95 -21.31
C LEU A 5 -25.99 12.30 -22.45
N LYS A 6 -27.32 12.55 -22.52
CA LYS A 6 -28.14 12.11 -23.67
C LYS A 6 -27.77 12.86 -24.96
N GLN A 7 -27.40 14.15 -24.88
CA GLN A 7 -26.93 14.92 -26.02
C GLN A 7 -25.56 14.45 -26.51
N PHE A 8 -24.63 14.11 -25.58
CA PHE A 8 -23.33 13.52 -25.94
C PHE A 8 -23.48 12.14 -26.60
N ALA A 9 -24.38 11.31 -26.12
CA ALA A 9 -24.65 10.00 -26.72
C ALA A 9 -25.26 10.10 -28.13
N GLN A 10 -26.05 11.15 -28.40
CA GLN A 10 -26.59 11.40 -29.72
C GLN A 10 -25.61 12.06 -30.69
N SER A 11 -24.62 12.82 -30.19
CA SER A 11 -23.57 13.44 -31.01
C SER A 11 -22.40 12.51 -31.33
N SER A 12 -22.30 11.35 -30.70
CA SER A 12 -21.18 10.40 -30.92
C SER A 12 -21.13 9.79 -32.32
N GLN A 13 -22.21 9.86 -33.10
CA GLN A 13 -22.22 9.46 -34.50
C GLN A 13 -21.53 10.48 -35.43
N LEU A 14 -21.27 11.70 -34.93
CA LEU A 14 -20.61 12.79 -35.67
C LEU A 14 -19.09 12.85 -35.43
N ALA A 15 -18.57 12.06 -34.51
CA ALA A 15 -17.15 12.04 -34.19
C ALA A 15 -16.40 11.00 -35.05
N GLY A 16 -15.47 11.46 -35.87
CA GLY A 16 -14.63 10.62 -36.71
C GLY A 16 -14.11 11.32 -37.96
N GLY A 17 -13.41 10.63 -38.83
CA GLY A 17 -12.81 11.17 -40.07
C GLY A 17 -13.78 11.83 -41.07
N ASN A 18 -15.07 11.76 -40.81
CA ASN A 18 -16.12 12.39 -41.66
C ASN A 18 -16.75 13.66 -41.06
N ALA A 19 -16.24 14.15 -39.93
CA ALA A 19 -16.86 15.28 -39.22
C ALA A 19 -16.96 16.54 -40.13
N SER A 20 -15.91 16.86 -40.85
CA SER A 20 -15.89 18.00 -41.80
C SER A 20 -16.91 17.86 -42.96
N TYR A 21 -17.07 16.66 -43.48
CA TYR A 21 -18.05 16.36 -44.53
C TYR A 21 -19.50 16.52 -44.04
N ILE A 22 -19.75 16.11 -42.83
CA ILE A 22 -21.09 16.23 -42.20
C ILE A 22 -21.38 17.70 -41.84
N GLU A 23 -20.38 18.44 -41.41
CA GLU A 23 -20.48 19.89 -41.18
C GLU A 23 -20.80 20.66 -42.43
N ASP A 24 -20.13 20.35 -43.54
CA ASP A 24 -20.45 20.94 -44.86
C ASP A 24 -21.91 20.63 -45.31
N LEU A 25 -22.40 19.43 -45.08
CA LEU A 25 -23.79 19.07 -45.38
C LEU A 25 -24.78 19.82 -44.45
N TYR A 26 -24.43 20.03 -43.20
CA TYR A 26 -25.23 20.77 -42.24
C TYR A 26 -25.32 22.25 -42.58
N GLU A 27 -24.21 22.84 -43.03
CA GLU A 27 -24.21 24.22 -43.55
C GLU A 27 -25.06 24.36 -44.79
N GLN A 28 -25.01 23.41 -45.75
CA GLN A 28 -25.88 23.42 -46.94
C GLN A 28 -27.37 23.31 -46.53
N TYR A 29 -27.66 22.45 -45.54
CA TYR A 29 -29.02 22.35 -45.01
C TYR A 29 -29.48 23.65 -44.34
N LEU A 30 -28.67 24.34 -43.58
CA LEU A 30 -29.01 25.61 -42.93
C LEU A 30 -29.29 26.73 -43.99
N VAL A 31 -28.66 26.70 -45.15
CA VAL A 31 -28.89 27.62 -46.25
C VAL A 31 -30.15 27.25 -47.05
N SER A 32 -30.34 25.94 -47.29
CA SER A 32 -31.49 25.40 -48.02
C SER A 32 -31.75 23.95 -47.60
N PRO A 33 -32.76 23.69 -46.77
CA PRO A 33 -33.05 22.33 -46.26
C PRO A 33 -33.30 21.28 -47.36
N ASP A 34 -33.69 21.69 -48.55
CA ASP A 34 -33.94 20.76 -49.67
C ASP A 34 -32.69 20.51 -50.53
N SER A 35 -31.54 21.09 -50.19
CA SER A 35 -30.27 20.88 -50.92
C SER A 35 -29.50 19.64 -50.50
N VAL A 36 -29.91 18.97 -49.43
CA VAL A 36 -29.24 17.76 -48.90
C VAL A 36 -30.12 16.54 -49.16
N ASP A 37 -29.46 15.37 -49.14
CA ASP A 37 -30.19 14.08 -49.28
C ASP A 37 -31.31 13.94 -48.22
N PRO A 38 -32.51 13.42 -48.58
CA PRO A 38 -33.63 13.29 -47.64
C PRO A 38 -33.30 12.61 -46.32
N LYS A 39 -32.32 11.70 -46.25
CA LYS A 39 -31.86 11.07 -45.02
C LYS A 39 -31.13 12.06 -44.11
N TRP A 40 -30.29 12.91 -44.68
CA TRP A 40 -29.59 13.97 -43.94
C TRP A 40 -30.57 15.06 -43.52
N LYS A 41 -31.53 15.41 -44.38
CA LYS A 41 -32.57 16.36 -44.01
C LYS A 41 -33.35 15.88 -42.79
N THR A 42 -33.82 14.64 -42.80
CA THR A 42 -34.54 14.07 -41.64
C THR A 42 -33.69 14.06 -40.37
N TYR A 43 -32.39 13.81 -40.53
CA TYR A 43 -31.48 13.82 -39.40
C TYR A 43 -31.28 15.23 -38.83
N PHE A 44 -31.05 16.21 -39.68
CA PHE A 44 -30.86 17.61 -39.29
C PHE A 44 -32.16 18.29 -38.80
N ASP A 45 -33.32 17.93 -39.33
CA ASP A 45 -34.62 18.39 -38.81
C ASP A 45 -34.79 18.02 -37.33
N GLY A 46 -34.17 16.93 -36.88
CA GLY A 46 -34.17 16.53 -35.47
C GLY A 46 -33.39 17.47 -34.54
N PHE A 47 -32.57 18.38 -35.07
CA PHE A 47 -31.83 19.38 -34.29
C PHE A 47 -32.61 20.71 -34.14
N GLN A 48 -33.66 20.95 -34.94
CA GLN A 48 -34.39 22.23 -34.97
C GLN A 48 -35.40 22.43 -33.85
N GLY A 49 -35.41 21.65 -32.81
CA GLY A 49 -36.34 21.76 -31.67
C GLY A 49 -36.00 22.85 -30.63
N ARG A 50 -35.24 23.92 -30.96
CA ARG A 50 -34.80 24.97 -30.03
C ARG A 50 -35.16 26.39 -30.51
N GLU A 51 -35.52 27.26 -29.57
CA GLU A 51 -36.01 28.64 -29.73
C GLU A 51 -35.05 29.66 -30.35
N ALA A 52 -33.89 29.26 -30.86
CA ALA A 52 -32.99 30.10 -31.65
C ALA A 52 -32.47 29.29 -32.85
N GLY A 53 -32.87 29.68 -34.06
CA GLY A 53 -32.37 29.02 -35.28
C GLY A 53 -30.84 29.08 -35.33
N ASP A 54 -30.21 27.93 -35.64
CA ASP A 54 -28.75 27.82 -35.81
C ASP A 54 -28.34 28.60 -37.07
N ILE A 55 -27.15 29.14 -37.07
CA ILE A 55 -26.59 29.93 -38.19
C ILE A 55 -25.37 29.25 -38.78
N PRO A 56 -25.13 29.39 -40.12
CA PRO A 56 -24.00 28.77 -40.74
C PRO A 56 -22.67 29.13 -40.04
N HIS A 57 -21.91 28.14 -39.62
CA HIS A 57 -20.62 28.34 -38.95
C HIS A 57 -19.61 29.08 -39.82
N SER A 58 -19.64 28.89 -41.14
CA SER A 58 -18.81 29.61 -42.10
C SER A 58 -19.06 31.13 -42.05
N ALA A 59 -20.28 31.57 -41.83
CA ALA A 59 -20.62 32.98 -41.65
C ALA A 59 -20.08 33.53 -40.31
N VAL A 60 -20.10 32.74 -39.24
CA VAL A 60 -19.51 33.11 -37.95
C VAL A 60 -18.01 33.18 -38.04
N ILE A 61 -17.38 32.21 -38.69
CA ILE A 61 -15.91 32.18 -38.93
C ILE A 61 -15.50 33.40 -39.80
N ALA A 62 -16.25 33.70 -40.85
CA ALA A 62 -16.00 34.88 -41.68
C ALA A 62 -16.15 36.19 -40.90
N HIS A 63 -17.15 36.29 -40.02
CA HIS A 63 -17.32 37.45 -39.16
C HIS A 63 -16.23 37.62 -38.13
N ILE A 64 -15.76 36.53 -37.53
CA ILE A 64 -14.62 36.52 -36.61
C ILE A 64 -13.32 36.87 -37.35
N ALA A 65 -13.11 36.33 -38.55
CA ALA A 65 -11.96 36.65 -39.40
C ALA A 65 -11.96 38.13 -39.84
N ASP A 66 -13.13 38.68 -40.12
CA ASP A 66 -13.26 40.09 -40.47
C ASP A 66 -13.13 41.02 -39.26
N ALA A 67 -13.63 40.61 -38.11
CA ALA A 67 -13.40 41.28 -36.83
C ALA A 67 -11.91 41.23 -36.43
N ALA A 68 -11.24 40.12 -36.66
CA ALA A 68 -9.80 39.98 -36.45
C ALA A 68 -8.98 40.87 -37.43
N LYS A 69 -9.38 40.91 -38.71
CA LYS A 69 -8.76 41.84 -39.69
C LYS A 69 -9.02 43.32 -39.36
N LYS A 70 -10.18 43.65 -38.86
CA LYS A 70 -10.51 45.02 -38.39
C LYS A 70 -9.74 45.40 -37.14
N ALA A 71 -9.54 44.43 -36.21
CA ALA A 71 -8.71 44.61 -35.02
C ALA A 71 -7.22 44.82 -35.38
N VAL A 72 -6.72 44.13 -36.41
CA VAL A 72 -5.34 44.30 -36.92
C VAL A 72 -5.18 45.64 -37.63
N ASN A 73 -6.23 46.16 -38.31
CA ASN A 73 -6.15 47.44 -39.05
C ASN A 73 -6.51 48.68 -38.19
N SER A 74 -7.04 48.50 -37.00
CA SER A 74 -7.24 49.58 -36.01
C SER A 74 -6.00 49.76 -35.11
N GLY A 75 -4.84 49.78 -35.70
CA GLY A 75 -3.56 50.00 -35.01
C GLY A 75 -3.49 51.40 -34.37
N THR A 76 -4.03 51.47 -33.15
CA THR A 76 -3.61 52.52 -32.20
C THR A 76 -2.41 51.99 -31.43
N ALA A 77 -1.42 52.85 -31.20
CA ALA A 77 -0.12 52.55 -30.58
C ALA A 77 -0.15 51.95 -29.16
N ALA A 78 -1.25 51.34 -28.72
CA ALA A 78 -1.40 50.57 -27.47
C ALA A 78 -0.90 49.12 -27.62
N GLY A 79 -0.60 48.60 -28.83
CA GLY A 79 -0.33 47.19 -29.06
C GLY A 79 1.07 46.67 -28.70
N ALA A 80 2.11 47.49 -28.83
CA ALA A 80 3.49 47.01 -28.67
C ALA A 80 3.87 46.82 -27.17
N GLY A 81 3.33 47.68 -26.28
CA GLY A 81 3.52 47.53 -24.83
C GLY A 81 2.79 46.31 -24.24
N ASP A 82 1.59 46.05 -24.73
CA ASP A 82 0.76 44.91 -24.29
C ASP A 82 1.29 43.55 -24.80
N GLU A 83 1.92 43.53 -25.99
CA GLU A 83 2.57 42.31 -26.51
C GLU A 83 3.81 41.91 -25.70
N ARG A 84 4.66 42.89 -25.35
CA ARG A 84 5.85 42.62 -24.51
C ARG A 84 5.47 42.16 -23.11
N GLU A 85 4.43 42.73 -22.49
CA GLU A 85 3.92 42.28 -21.22
C GLU A 85 3.48 40.78 -21.28
N ARG A 86 2.74 40.41 -22.34
CA ARG A 86 2.36 38.99 -22.57
C ARG A 86 3.58 38.09 -22.76
N ASN A 87 4.59 38.54 -23.47
CA ASN A 87 5.81 37.78 -23.72
C ASN A 87 6.61 37.56 -22.43
N VAL A 88 6.70 38.57 -21.55
CA VAL A 88 7.29 38.41 -20.22
C VAL A 88 6.46 37.41 -19.36
N GLY A 89 5.14 37.47 -19.43
CA GLY A 89 4.29 36.46 -18.76
C GLY A 89 4.54 35.04 -19.26
N ARG A 90 4.78 34.85 -20.57
CA ARG A 90 5.16 33.56 -21.16
C ARG A 90 6.53 33.09 -20.65
N LEU A 91 7.51 33.99 -20.57
CA LEU A 91 8.85 33.71 -20.04
C LEU A 91 8.77 33.25 -18.57
N ILE A 92 8.00 33.94 -17.73
CA ILE A 92 7.79 33.53 -16.33
C ILE A 92 7.21 32.13 -16.30
N THR A 93 6.19 31.85 -17.15
CA THR A 93 5.55 30.52 -17.19
C THR A 93 6.54 29.46 -17.68
N ALA A 94 7.43 29.78 -18.64
CA ALA A 94 8.47 28.86 -19.10
C ALA A 94 9.43 28.48 -17.96
N TYR A 95 9.90 29.44 -17.15
CA TYR A 95 10.74 29.16 -16.01
C TYR A 95 10.02 28.31 -14.96
N ARG A 96 8.75 28.60 -14.64
CA ARG A 96 7.94 27.77 -13.69
C ARG A 96 7.76 26.34 -14.18
N SER A 97 7.60 26.14 -15.49
CA SER A 97 7.30 24.82 -16.09
C SER A 97 8.54 24.02 -16.42
N ARG A 98 9.61 24.66 -16.84
CA ARG A 98 10.79 24.00 -17.45
C ARG A 98 12.12 24.44 -16.86
N GLY A 99 12.11 25.34 -15.88
CA GLY A 99 13.34 25.82 -15.23
C GLY A 99 14.16 24.68 -14.62
N HIS A 100 13.51 23.62 -14.12
CA HIS A 100 14.17 22.43 -13.59
C HIS A 100 15.16 21.77 -14.56
N LEU A 101 14.94 21.87 -15.89
CA LEU A 101 15.85 21.34 -16.91
C LEU A 101 17.19 22.09 -16.96
N GLY A 102 17.18 23.36 -16.57
CA GLY A 102 18.37 24.19 -16.48
C GLY A 102 19.01 24.21 -15.09
N ALA A 103 18.47 23.47 -14.11
CA ALA A 103 18.97 23.46 -12.75
C ALA A 103 20.29 22.69 -12.63
N ARG A 104 21.16 23.15 -11.73
CA ARG A 104 22.47 22.57 -11.44
C ARG A 104 22.33 21.50 -10.35
N LEU A 105 21.81 20.34 -10.73
CA LEU A 105 21.43 19.29 -9.82
C LEU A 105 22.56 18.29 -9.53
N ASP A 106 23.44 18.04 -10.52
CA ASP A 106 24.50 17.05 -10.38
C ASP A 106 25.69 17.58 -9.56
N PRO A 107 25.94 17.05 -8.34
CA PRO A 107 27.08 17.46 -7.51
C PRO A 107 28.42 17.17 -8.16
N LEU A 108 28.50 16.16 -9.03
CA LEU A 108 29.74 15.79 -9.75
C LEU A 108 29.98 16.61 -11.03
N SER A 109 28.98 17.37 -11.47
CA SER A 109 29.01 18.14 -12.73
C SER A 109 29.38 17.30 -13.96
N LEU A 110 29.03 16.02 -13.96
CA LEU A 110 29.24 15.11 -15.10
C LEU A 110 28.23 15.34 -16.20
N THR A 111 27.01 15.73 -15.80
CA THR A 111 25.93 16.09 -16.72
C THR A 111 25.74 17.60 -16.69
N ALA A 112 26.01 18.26 -17.84
CA ALA A 112 25.72 19.69 -17.95
C ALA A 112 24.20 19.94 -17.92
N PRO A 113 23.74 21.00 -17.22
CA PRO A 113 22.35 21.42 -17.31
C PRO A 113 21.94 21.65 -18.76
N THR A 114 20.74 21.24 -19.12
CA THR A 114 20.19 21.58 -20.43
C THR A 114 19.91 23.09 -20.49
N ASN A 115 19.97 23.66 -21.68
CA ASN A 115 19.57 25.06 -21.88
C ASN A 115 18.37 25.10 -22.82
N PRO A 116 17.15 24.86 -22.31
CA PRO A 116 15.96 24.87 -23.16
C PRO A 116 15.79 26.24 -23.84
N PRO A 117 15.54 26.29 -25.14
CA PRO A 117 15.41 27.55 -25.88
C PRO A 117 14.34 28.49 -25.33
N ASP A 118 13.27 27.93 -24.75
CA ASP A 118 12.16 28.67 -24.16
C ASP A 118 12.47 29.31 -22.80
N LEU A 119 13.63 29.10 -22.24
CA LEU A 119 14.13 29.88 -21.10
C LEU A 119 14.91 31.13 -21.56
N GLY A 120 15.14 31.29 -22.85
CA GLY A 120 15.86 32.42 -23.47
C GLY A 120 14.94 33.54 -23.92
N LEU A 121 15.41 34.80 -23.82
CA LEU A 121 14.68 35.98 -24.28
C LEU A 121 14.22 35.90 -25.75
N PRO A 122 15.08 35.44 -26.71
CA PRO A 122 14.70 35.44 -28.14
C PRO A 122 13.48 34.59 -28.45
N PHE A 123 13.29 33.48 -27.74
CA PHE A 123 12.11 32.61 -27.91
C PHE A 123 10.78 33.33 -27.66
N HIS A 124 10.82 34.33 -26.77
CA HIS A 124 9.67 35.13 -26.40
C HIS A 124 9.66 36.50 -27.14
N SER A 125 10.39 36.65 -28.25
CA SER A 125 10.49 37.92 -28.94
C SER A 125 10.92 39.07 -28.03
N LEU A 126 11.74 38.79 -27.03
CA LEU A 126 12.41 39.75 -26.15
C LEU A 126 13.91 39.83 -26.49
N SER A 127 14.56 40.92 -26.17
CA SER A 127 15.95 41.16 -26.46
C SER A 127 16.68 41.81 -25.30
N GLU A 128 18.00 41.93 -25.41
CA GLU A 128 18.81 42.66 -24.42
C GLU A 128 18.41 44.13 -24.26
N SER A 129 17.86 44.75 -25.30
CA SER A 129 17.36 46.12 -25.23
C SER A 129 16.16 46.28 -24.30
N ASP A 130 15.45 45.20 -24.01
CA ASP A 130 14.29 45.19 -23.12
C ASP A 130 14.67 45.06 -21.62
N LEU A 131 15.93 44.68 -21.33
CA LEU A 131 16.40 44.40 -19.97
C LEU A 131 16.23 45.56 -18.99
N GLY A 132 16.29 46.81 -19.51
CA GLY A 132 16.10 48.01 -18.70
C GLY A 132 14.66 48.42 -18.46
N SER A 133 13.72 47.84 -19.18
CA SER A 133 12.28 48.17 -19.12
C SER A 133 11.59 47.44 -17.96
N GLU A 134 10.59 48.08 -17.36
CA GLU A 134 9.77 47.49 -16.31
C GLU A 134 8.55 46.77 -16.88
N PHE A 135 8.31 45.57 -16.38
CA PHE A 135 7.19 44.73 -16.77
C PHE A 135 6.43 44.21 -15.54
N SER A 136 5.21 43.83 -15.75
CA SER A 136 4.41 43.10 -14.76
C SER A 136 5.05 41.73 -14.48
N THR A 137 5.20 41.40 -13.24
CA THR A 137 5.81 40.12 -12.83
C THR A 137 4.77 39.01 -12.60
N GLY A 138 3.48 39.34 -12.60
CA GLY A 138 2.45 38.41 -12.14
C GLY A 138 2.63 38.02 -10.65
N GLY A 139 3.32 38.83 -9.85
CA GLY A 139 3.53 38.63 -8.41
C GLY A 139 4.81 37.87 -8.05
N VAL A 140 5.77 37.69 -8.96
CA VAL A 140 7.08 37.10 -8.65
C VAL A 140 7.72 37.82 -7.46
N ALA A 141 8.13 37.06 -6.44
CA ALA A 141 8.70 37.56 -5.20
C ALA A 141 7.86 38.65 -4.49
N GLY A 142 6.52 38.63 -4.71
CA GLY A 142 5.60 39.62 -4.13
C GLY A 142 5.68 41.04 -4.74
N GLN A 143 6.46 41.22 -5.81
CA GLN A 143 6.63 42.50 -6.48
C GLN A 143 5.70 42.60 -7.70
N PRO A 144 4.85 43.65 -7.84
CA PRO A 144 3.93 43.75 -8.97
C PRO A 144 4.66 44.06 -10.29
N ARG A 145 5.74 44.80 -10.25
CA ARG A 145 6.56 45.17 -11.44
C ARG A 145 8.05 45.12 -11.10
N MET A 146 8.85 44.69 -12.05
CA MET A 146 10.32 44.67 -11.99
C MET A 146 10.93 45.00 -13.33
N LYS A 147 12.19 45.49 -13.34
CA LYS A 147 12.97 45.52 -14.56
C LYS A 147 13.20 44.10 -15.07
N LEU A 148 13.16 43.90 -16.40
CA LEU A 148 13.32 42.56 -16.96
C LEU A 148 14.65 41.89 -16.55
N ARG A 149 15.73 42.68 -16.39
CA ARG A 149 17.01 42.17 -15.90
C ARG A 149 16.89 41.54 -14.53
N ASP A 150 16.27 42.24 -13.58
CA ASP A 150 16.14 41.80 -12.20
C ASP A 150 15.18 40.61 -12.09
N LEU A 151 14.10 40.64 -12.87
CA LEU A 151 13.16 39.54 -12.99
C LEU A 151 13.85 38.29 -13.55
N LEU A 152 14.62 38.40 -14.64
CA LEU A 152 15.31 37.26 -15.24
C LEU A 152 16.37 36.68 -14.31
N GLU A 153 17.12 37.54 -13.60
CA GLU A 153 18.07 37.07 -12.58
C GLU A 153 17.36 36.32 -11.45
N ARG A 154 16.23 36.84 -10.99
CA ARG A 154 15.41 36.22 -9.96
C ARG A 154 14.90 34.85 -10.41
N LEU A 155 14.32 34.77 -11.65
CA LEU A 155 13.83 33.52 -12.21
C LEU A 155 14.94 32.47 -12.34
N LYS A 156 16.11 32.89 -12.86
CA LYS A 156 17.28 31.99 -12.97
C LYS A 156 17.73 31.46 -11.60
N LYS A 157 17.88 32.32 -10.60
CA LYS A 157 18.28 31.91 -9.25
C LYS A 157 17.25 30.95 -8.63
N THR A 158 15.96 31.20 -8.85
CA THR A 158 14.89 30.37 -8.30
C THR A 158 14.82 28.99 -8.95
N TYR A 159 14.84 28.93 -10.30
CA TYR A 159 14.45 27.71 -11.04
C TYR A 159 15.60 26.98 -11.71
N THR A 160 16.78 27.61 -11.83
CA THR A 160 17.97 27.00 -12.44
C THR A 160 19.17 26.96 -11.51
N GLY A 161 18.93 27.10 -10.20
CA GLY A 161 19.93 26.99 -9.13
C GLY A 161 20.15 25.56 -8.69
N SER A 162 20.35 25.35 -7.39
CA SER A 162 20.51 24.03 -6.76
C SER A 162 19.18 23.29 -6.55
N ILE A 163 18.04 23.92 -6.84
CA ILE A 163 16.71 23.30 -6.82
C ILE A 163 16.09 23.41 -8.20
N GLY A 164 15.62 22.28 -8.71
CA GLY A 164 14.71 22.17 -9.84
C GLY A 164 13.34 21.72 -9.36
N ALA A 165 12.29 22.51 -9.60
CA ALA A 165 10.97 22.20 -9.06
C ALA A 165 9.99 21.87 -10.19
N GLU A 166 9.28 20.76 -10.08
CA GLU A 166 8.21 20.34 -10.96
C GLU A 166 6.87 20.41 -10.22
N PHE A 167 5.99 21.34 -10.62
CA PHE A 167 4.69 21.53 -9.98
C PHE A 167 3.62 22.07 -10.92
N MET A 168 3.99 22.46 -12.13
CA MET A 168 3.02 23.05 -13.09
C MET A 168 2.03 22.04 -13.67
N HIS A 169 2.29 20.74 -13.49
CA HIS A 169 1.37 19.65 -13.80
C HIS A 169 0.23 19.48 -12.80
N ILE A 170 0.32 20.12 -11.62
CA ILE A 170 -0.71 20.08 -10.59
C ILE A 170 -1.95 20.84 -11.09
N SER A 171 -3.12 20.21 -11.12
CA SER A 171 -4.36 20.82 -11.57
C SER A 171 -4.90 21.88 -10.60
N GLU A 172 -4.68 21.69 -9.30
CA GLU A 172 -5.16 22.57 -8.23
C GLU A 172 -4.42 23.91 -8.22
N VAL A 173 -5.14 24.99 -8.49
CA VAL A 173 -4.55 26.34 -8.63
C VAL A 173 -3.90 26.79 -7.32
N GLU A 174 -4.52 26.58 -6.16
CA GLU A 174 -4.00 26.99 -4.87
C GLU A 174 -2.65 26.35 -4.57
N GLN A 175 -2.50 25.05 -4.86
CA GLN A 175 -1.24 24.32 -4.63
C GLN A 175 -0.10 24.87 -5.49
N ARG A 176 -0.37 25.08 -6.79
CA ARG A 176 0.63 25.69 -7.71
C ARG A 176 1.03 27.07 -7.27
N GLN A 177 0.06 27.93 -6.91
CA GLN A 177 0.32 29.30 -6.45
C GLN A 177 1.14 29.31 -5.18
N TRP A 178 0.81 28.46 -4.21
CA TRP A 178 1.55 28.36 -2.98
C TRP A 178 3.01 27.93 -3.21
N LEU A 179 3.26 26.95 -4.09
CA LEU A 179 4.60 26.48 -4.41
C LEU A 179 5.45 27.56 -5.08
N TYR A 180 4.96 28.18 -6.16
CA TYR A 180 5.78 29.20 -6.83
C TYR A 180 5.97 30.44 -5.98
N GLN A 181 5.01 30.85 -5.16
CA GLN A 181 5.20 31.96 -4.22
C GLN A 181 6.31 31.67 -3.21
N ARG A 182 6.34 30.47 -2.62
CA ARG A 182 7.39 30.06 -1.68
C ARG A 182 8.76 30.00 -2.34
N LEU A 183 8.87 29.41 -3.53
CA LEU A 183 10.11 29.32 -4.28
C LEU A 183 10.61 30.71 -4.71
N GLU A 184 9.73 31.55 -5.27
CA GLU A 184 10.07 32.87 -5.77
C GLU A 184 10.38 33.86 -4.65
N MET A 185 9.77 33.75 -3.48
CA MET A 185 10.14 34.53 -2.31
C MET A 185 11.56 34.20 -1.82
N ALA A 186 11.94 32.92 -1.82
CA ALA A 186 13.31 32.51 -1.49
C ALA A 186 14.29 32.97 -2.58
N GLY A 187 13.97 32.76 -3.85
CA GLY A 187 14.74 33.24 -5.00
C GLY A 187 16.17 32.73 -5.02
N GLY A 188 16.38 31.47 -4.61
CA GLY A 188 17.69 30.84 -4.54
C GLY A 188 18.59 31.33 -3.38
N ASN A 189 18.05 32.13 -2.47
CA ASN A 189 18.70 32.47 -1.21
C ASN A 189 17.80 31.97 -0.07
N TYR A 190 18.23 30.94 0.63
CA TYR A 190 17.40 30.23 1.60
C TYR A 190 17.39 30.88 2.99
N ASN A 191 18.26 31.89 3.22
CA ASN A 191 18.31 32.73 4.42
C ASN A 191 18.26 31.94 5.73
N LEU A 192 19.04 30.86 5.82
CA LEU A 192 19.15 30.08 7.06
C LEU A 192 19.85 30.95 8.12
N ASP A 193 19.33 30.95 9.33
CA ASP A 193 20.02 31.61 10.43
C ASP A 193 21.29 30.85 10.88
N ALA A 194 22.18 31.50 11.57
CA ALA A 194 23.46 30.93 11.98
C ALA A 194 23.31 29.68 12.89
N GLU A 195 22.22 29.54 13.62
CA GLU A 195 21.93 28.35 14.45
C GLU A 195 21.58 27.15 13.52
N THR A 196 20.69 27.35 12.57
CA THR A 196 20.31 26.32 11.59
C THR A 196 21.52 25.93 10.74
N GLN A 197 22.36 26.88 10.33
CA GLN A 197 23.58 26.59 9.57
C GLN A 197 24.56 25.73 10.37
N ARG A 198 24.85 26.07 11.65
CA ARG A 198 25.71 25.25 12.51
C ARG A 198 25.13 23.85 12.72
N ARG A 199 23.83 23.75 13.01
CA ARG A 199 23.17 22.46 13.19
C ARG A 199 23.24 21.61 11.92
N THR A 200 23.03 22.19 10.75
CA THR A 200 23.19 21.51 9.47
C THR A 200 24.60 20.92 9.32
N LEU A 201 25.63 21.70 9.66
CA LEU A 201 27.01 21.22 9.66
C LEU A 201 27.27 20.12 10.70
N GLU A 202 26.69 20.22 11.88
CA GLU A 202 26.77 19.17 12.91
C GLU A 202 26.14 17.86 12.42
N ARG A 203 24.99 17.92 11.74
CA ARG A 203 24.34 16.73 11.20
C ARG A 203 25.12 16.11 10.02
N LEU A 204 25.69 16.93 9.15
CA LEU A 204 26.62 16.46 8.10
C LEU A 204 27.87 15.82 8.71
N THR A 205 28.40 16.42 9.77
CA THR A 205 29.57 15.88 10.47
C THR A 205 29.25 14.53 11.12
N ALA A 206 28.05 14.38 11.67
CA ALA A 206 27.58 13.11 12.22
C ALA A 206 27.38 12.05 11.13
N ALA A 207 26.79 12.41 9.99
CA ALA A 207 26.61 11.52 8.85
C ALA A 207 27.93 10.97 8.33
N GLU A 208 28.84 11.85 7.91
CA GLU A 208 30.15 11.48 7.40
C GLU A 208 31.01 10.76 8.46
N GLY A 209 30.98 11.27 9.71
CA GLY A 209 31.78 10.75 10.80
C GLY A 209 31.48 9.30 11.13
N LEU A 210 30.20 8.89 11.15
CA LEU A 210 29.81 7.50 11.36
C LEU A 210 30.30 6.60 10.22
N GLU A 211 30.11 7.02 8.98
CA GLU A 211 30.52 6.23 7.82
C GLU A 211 32.03 6.00 7.79
N ARG A 212 32.82 7.05 8.03
CA ARG A 212 34.30 6.95 8.11
C ARG A 212 34.73 6.07 9.29
N TYR A 213 34.07 6.15 10.43
CA TYR A 213 34.35 5.32 11.60
C TYR A 213 34.13 3.84 11.28
N LEU A 214 32.96 3.50 10.71
CA LEU A 214 32.62 2.13 10.32
C LEU A 214 33.56 1.60 9.22
N HIS A 215 33.92 2.44 8.25
CA HIS A 215 34.85 2.07 7.19
C HIS A 215 36.22 1.69 7.73
N THR A 216 36.70 2.45 8.71
CA THR A 216 38.05 2.23 9.29
C THR A 216 38.08 1.03 10.23
N LYS A 217 37.03 0.87 11.04
CA LYS A 217 36.97 -0.16 12.10
C LYS A 217 36.52 -1.53 11.58
N TYR A 218 35.61 -1.57 10.61
CA TYR A 218 34.93 -2.77 10.11
C TYR A 218 35.12 -2.93 8.59
N VAL A 219 36.38 -3.02 8.16
CA VAL A 219 36.77 -3.08 6.75
C VAL A 219 36.05 -4.22 6.02
N GLY A 220 35.49 -3.93 4.87
CA GLY A 220 34.80 -4.89 3.98
C GLY A 220 33.47 -5.43 4.47
N GLN A 221 33.02 -5.09 5.67
CA GLN A 221 31.69 -5.49 6.12
C GLN A 221 30.60 -4.64 5.46
N LYS A 222 29.53 -5.30 4.99
CA LYS A 222 28.38 -4.65 4.35
C LYS A 222 27.68 -3.69 5.31
N ARG A 223 27.54 -2.43 4.90
CA ARG A 223 26.87 -1.36 5.62
C ARG A 223 25.99 -0.47 4.73
N PHE A 224 26.14 -0.57 3.40
CA PHE A 224 25.45 0.26 2.41
C PHE A 224 25.63 1.75 2.71
N SER A 225 26.87 2.21 2.63
CA SER A 225 27.30 3.55 3.03
C SER A 225 26.45 4.68 2.41
N LEU A 226 26.19 5.70 3.23
CA LEU A 226 25.51 6.93 2.84
C LEU A 226 26.46 7.94 2.18
N GLU A 227 27.79 7.74 2.24
CA GLU A 227 28.78 8.71 1.76
C GLU A 227 28.48 9.19 0.33
N GLY A 228 28.38 10.48 0.16
CA GLY A 228 27.92 11.17 -1.05
C GLY A 228 26.46 11.58 -1.04
N GLY A 229 25.64 11.00 -0.15
CA GLY A 229 24.25 11.38 0.13
C GLY A 229 24.06 11.89 1.56
N ASP A 230 25.12 12.40 2.18
CA ASP A 230 25.18 12.78 3.60
C ASP A 230 24.11 13.80 4.00
N SER A 231 23.67 14.63 3.06
CA SER A 231 22.61 15.64 3.25
C SER A 231 21.23 15.03 3.58
N LEU A 232 21.04 13.71 3.45
CA LEU A 232 19.84 13.02 3.97
C LEU A 232 19.67 13.25 5.48
N ILE A 233 20.74 13.25 6.25
CA ILE A 233 20.65 13.37 7.72
C ILE A 233 20.18 14.75 8.16
N PRO A 234 20.73 15.89 7.70
CA PRO A 234 20.16 17.21 8.01
C PRO A 234 18.76 17.41 7.41
N MET A 235 18.42 16.78 6.26
CA MET A 235 17.05 16.78 5.72
C MET A 235 16.08 16.15 6.70
N MET A 236 16.38 14.95 7.19
CA MET A 236 15.55 14.22 8.16
C MET A 236 15.43 14.99 9.48
N ASP A 237 16.55 15.54 10.01
CA ASP A 237 16.55 16.37 11.22
C ASP A 237 15.61 17.58 11.07
N THR A 238 15.63 18.24 9.90
CA THR A 238 14.77 19.39 9.59
C THR A 238 13.30 19.00 9.60
N ILE A 239 12.92 17.93 8.86
CA ILE A 239 11.52 17.49 8.79
C ILE A 239 11.01 17.10 10.19
N ILE A 240 11.78 16.35 10.96
CA ILE A 240 11.37 15.86 12.29
C ILE A 240 11.21 17.03 13.27
N ARG A 241 12.11 18.01 13.25
CA ARG A 241 12.03 19.19 14.13
C ARG A 241 10.82 20.08 13.78
N ASP A 242 10.59 20.31 12.50
CA ASP A 242 9.42 21.09 12.05
C ASP A 242 8.12 20.33 12.31
N ALA A 243 8.12 18.99 12.13
CA ALA A 243 7.00 18.13 12.51
C ALA A 243 6.66 18.26 14.01
N GLY A 244 7.66 18.21 14.88
CA GLY A 244 7.43 18.41 16.32
C GLY A 244 6.88 19.79 16.66
N LYS A 245 7.37 20.85 16.01
CA LYS A 245 6.83 22.21 16.18
C LYS A 245 5.37 22.34 15.76
N ASP A 246 4.98 21.61 14.69
CA ASP A 246 3.61 21.63 14.15
C ASP A 246 2.67 20.65 14.86
N GLY A 247 3.15 19.96 15.90
CA GLY A 247 2.33 19.10 16.74
C GLY A 247 2.25 17.63 16.32
N VAL A 248 3.05 17.19 15.34
CA VAL A 248 3.19 15.79 14.99
C VAL A 248 3.70 14.99 16.19
N LYS A 249 3.09 13.84 16.44
CA LYS A 249 3.38 12.96 17.58
C LYS A 249 4.16 11.72 17.19
N ASP A 250 3.86 11.17 16.00
CA ASP A 250 4.53 9.97 15.47
C ASP A 250 5.00 10.21 14.05
N VAL A 251 6.23 9.77 13.75
CA VAL A 251 6.76 9.68 12.39
C VAL A 251 7.15 8.22 12.13
N VAL A 252 6.53 7.59 11.16
CA VAL A 252 6.85 6.22 10.75
C VAL A 252 7.68 6.28 9.48
N ILE A 253 8.87 5.65 9.52
CA ILE A 253 9.86 5.75 8.47
C ILE A 253 9.98 4.39 7.76
N GLY A 254 9.83 4.38 6.43
CA GLY A 254 10.22 3.29 5.55
C GLY A 254 11.47 3.65 4.79
N MET A 255 12.41 2.72 4.66
CA MET A 255 13.61 2.99 3.86
C MET A 255 14.32 1.72 3.40
N ALA A 256 15.00 1.84 2.27
CA ALA A 256 15.93 0.84 1.76
C ALA A 256 17.21 0.75 2.61
N HIS A 257 18.21 0.02 2.14
CA HIS A 257 19.43 -0.27 2.91
C HIS A 257 20.40 0.91 3.02
N ARG A 258 20.51 1.71 1.95
CA ARG A 258 21.51 2.80 1.88
C ARG A 258 21.23 3.88 2.92
N GLY A 259 22.25 4.12 3.75
CA GLY A 259 22.15 5.10 4.84
C GLY A 259 21.35 4.64 6.05
N ARG A 260 20.80 3.41 6.05
CA ARG A 260 19.94 2.94 7.14
C ARG A 260 20.66 2.91 8.49
N LEU A 261 21.89 2.45 8.55
CA LEU A 261 22.67 2.46 9.79
C LEU A 261 22.92 3.89 10.29
N ASN A 262 23.11 4.84 9.38
CA ASN A 262 23.26 6.25 9.68
C ASN A 262 21.98 6.84 10.26
N VAL A 263 20.84 6.58 9.64
CA VAL A 263 19.51 6.98 10.15
C VAL A 263 19.24 6.35 11.52
N LEU A 264 19.56 5.08 11.74
CA LEU A 264 19.41 4.42 13.04
C LEU A 264 20.16 5.15 14.15
N VAL A 265 21.42 5.55 13.91
CA VAL A 265 22.28 6.17 14.92
C VAL A 265 22.00 7.67 15.03
N ASN A 266 22.02 8.40 13.91
CA ASN A 266 22.02 9.86 13.90
C ASN A 266 20.64 10.51 13.82
N THR A 267 19.59 9.73 13.50
CA THR A 267 18.21 10.23 13.49
C THR A 267 17.40 9.61 14.63
N LEU A 268 17.42 8.27 14.77
CA LEU A 268 16.63 7.58 15.80
C LEU A 268 17.37 7.41 17.14
N GLY A 269 18.69 7.65 17.20
CA GLY A 269 19.46 7.57 18.46
C GLY A 269 19.73 6.14 18.93
N LYS A 270 19.80 5.17 18.03
CA LYS A 270 20.33 3.84 18.36
C LYS A 270 21.75 3.98 18.89
N SER A 271 22.04 3.37 20.04
CA SER A 271 23.38 3.43 20.64
C SER A 271 24.45 2.93 19.67
N PRO A 272 25.52 3.70 19.42
CA PRO A 272 26.65 3.25 18.63
C PRO A 272 27.26 1.95 19.16
N ARG A 273 27.32 1.76 20.46
CA ARG A 273 27.83 0.52 21.09
C ARG A 273 27.03 -0.70 20.64
N LYS A 274 25.69 -0.63 20.66
CA LYS A 274 24.85 -1.74 20.18
C LYS A 274 25.08 -2.04 18.70
N LEU A 275 25.23 -0.99 17.88
CA LEU A 275 25.57 -1.17 16.47
C LEU A 275 26.95 -1.84 16.29
N PHE A 276 27.95 -1.46 17.09
CA PHE A 276 29.29 -2.06 17.01
C PHE A 276 29.27 -3.52 17.46
N ASP A 277 28.51 -3.86 18.50
CA ASP A 277 28.33 -5.24 18.96
C ASP A 277 27.73 -6.11 17.83
N GLU A 278 26.79 -5.57 17.04
CA GLU A 278 26.23 -6.25 15.86
C GLU A 278 27.30 -6.48 14.77
N PHE A 279 28.21 -5.52 14.55
CA PHE A 279 29.35 -5.71 13.63
C PHE A 279 30.34 -6.77 14.13
N GLU A 280 30.48 -6.91 15.44
CA GLU A 280 31.37 -7.87 16.10
C GLU A 280 30.73 -9.25 16.30
N GLY A 281 29.45 -9.43 15.81
CA GLY A 281 28.71 -10.69 15.95
C GLY A 281 28.24 -10.98 17.38
N LYS A 282 28.17 -9.96 18.23
CA LYS A 282 27.63 -10.03 19.58
C LYS A 282 26.15 -9.62 19.52
N PHE A 283 25.29 -10.58 19.28
CA PHE A 283 23.85 -10.32 19.21
C PHE A 283 23.20 -10.52 20.60
N GLU A 284 22.39 -9.54 21.02
CA GLU A 284 21.37 -9.82 22.04
C GLU A 284 20.29 -10.68 21.35
N HIS A 285 20.08 -11.89 21.82
CA HIS A 285 18.99 -12.73 21.35
C HIS A 285 17.67 -12.04 21.74
N ASP A 286 16.84 -11.74 20.75
CA ASP A 286 15.44 -11.43 20.99
C ASP A 286 14.71 -12.77 21.14
N ASP A 287 14.19 -13.04 22.34
CA ASP A 287 13.49 -14.29 22.66
C ASP A 287 12.27 -14.54 21.74
N HIS A 288 11.77 -13.52 21.07
CA HIS A 288 10.63 -13.58 20.17
C HIS A 288 11.01 -13.70 18.68
N ALA A 289 12.26 -13.48 18.30
CA ALA A 289 12.76 -13.61 16.93
C ALA A 289 13.65 -14.83 16.77
N SER A 290 13.04 -15.99 16.47
CA SER A 290 13.74 -17.30 16.47
C SER A 290 14.83 -17.46 15.41
N ALA A 291 14.75 -16.70 14.28
CA ALA A 291 15.71 -16.73 13.18
C ALA A 291 16.61 -15.49 13.17
N GLY A 292 16.08 -14.34 13.60
CA GLY A 292 16.74 -13.04 13.44
C GLY A 292 16.87 -12.58 11.98
N ASP A 293 17.49 -11.41 11.77
CA ASP A 293 17.78 -10.87 10.44
C ASP A 293 19.08 -10.06 10.45
N VAL A 294 19.56 -9.68 9.28
CA VAL A 294 20.77 -8.86 9.13
C VAL A 294 20.55 -7.43 9.66
N LYS A 295 21.62 -6.82 10.19
CA LYS A 295 21.56 -5.51 10.85
C LYS A 295 20.92 -4.37 10.04
N TYR A 296 21.03 -4.40 8.72
CA TYR A 296 20.45 -3.38 7.83
C TYR A 296 19.00 -3.68 7.41
N HIS A 297 18.34 -4.71 7.98
CA HIS A 297 16.90 -4.96 7.90
C HIS A 297 16.16 -4.58 9.18
N MET A 298 16.90 -4.43 10.28
CA MET A 298 16.32 -4.22 11.60
C MET A 298 15.59 -2.88 11.69
N GLY A 299 14.42 -2.92 12.33
CA GLY A 299 13.68 -1.73 12.74
C GLY A 299 14.16 -1.19 14.08
N PHE A 300 13.72 0.01 14.40
CA PHE A 300 14.00 0.64 15.69
C PHE A 300 12.96 1.72 15.99
N SER A 301 12.71 2.01 17.26
CA SER A 301 11.89 3.15 17.64
C SER A 301 12.49 3.88 18.84
N ALA A 302 12.30 5.20 18.86
CA ALA A 302 12.73 6.05 19.95
C ALA A 302 11.90 7.33 20.00
N ASP A 303 11.89 7.97 21.14
CA ASP A 303 11.29 9.29 21.34
C ASP A 303 12.38 10.34 21.25
N VAL A 304 12.26 11.27 20.31
CA VAL A 304 13.25 12.32 20.04
C VAL A 304 12.71 13.65 20.55
N ALA A 305 13.57 14.42 21.23
CA ALA A 305 13.24 15.73 21.72
C ALA A 305 13.24 16.77 20.60
N THR A 306 12.17 17.57 20.50
CA THR A 306 12.06 18.72 19.59
C THR A 306 11.61 19.94 20.36
N ALA A 307 11.72 21.12 19.73
CA ALA A 307 11.24 22.37 20.35
C ALA A 307 9.72 22.36 20.62
N GLY A 308 8.95 21.56 19.89
CA GLY A 308 7.50 21.40 20.09
C GLY A 308 7.11 20.22 20.99
N GLY A 309 8.08 19.55 21.61
CA GLY A 309 7.87 18.39 22.48
C GLY A 309 8.49 17.12 21.91
N SER A 310 8.10 15.97 22.47
CA SER A 310 8.57 14.66 22.02
C SER A 310 7.86 14.22 20.74
N VAL A 311 8.63 13.64 19.81
CA VAL A 311 8.13 12.96 18.61
C VAL A 311 8.60 11.50 18.65
N HIS A 312 7.65 10.57 18.57
CA HIS A 312 7.96 9.16 18.46
C HIS A 312 8.36 8.81 17.03
N LEU A 313 9.60 8.35 16.85
CA LEU A 313 10.11 7.87 15.56
C LEU A 313 10.07 6.35 15.53
N ALA A 314 9.55 5.78 14.46
CA ALA A 314 9.53 4.33 14.24
C ALA A 314 10.07 4.02 12.85
N LEU A 315 11.22 3.36 12.76
CA LEU A 315 11.75 2.82 11.52
C LEU A 315 11.23 1.39 11.35
N ALA A 316 10.49 1.15 10.28
CA ALA A 316 9.94 -0.16 9.98
C ALA A 316 11.05 -1.18 9.67
N PHE A 317 10.79 -2.46 9.97
CA PHE A 317 11.60 -3.56 9.45
C PHE A 317 11.48 -3.62 7.93
N ASN A 318 12.50 -4.13 7.27
CA ASN A 318 12.62 -4.11 5.82
C ASN A 318 13.25 -5.41 5.31
N PRO A 319 12.68 -6.13 4.36
CA PRO A 319 13.37 -7.22 3.66
C PRO A 319 14.29 -6.65 2.58
N SER A 320 15.01 -7.52 1.86
CA SER A 320 15.79 -7.12 0.69
C SER A 320 14.97 -6.75 -0.55
N HIS A 321 13.67 -7.03 -0.52
CA HIS A 321 12.73 -6.68 -1.59
C HIS A 321 12.41 -5.19 -1.48
N LEU A 322 12.96 -4.40 -2.40
CA LEU A 322 12.87 -2.95 -2.34
C LEU A 322 11.42 -2.47 -2.53
N GLU A 323 11.04 -1.42 -1.82
CA GLU A 323 9.76 -0.69 -1.84
C GLU A 323 8.56 -1.43 -1.22
N ILE A 324 8.66 -2.75 -0.97
CA ILE A 324 7.52 -3.50 -0.40
C ILE A 324 7.17 -3.09 1.05
N ALA A 325 8.09 -2.45 1.75
CA ALA A 325 7.84 -1.89 3.08
C ALA A 325 7.00 -0.60 3.07
N ASP A 326 6.86 0.07 1.93
CA ASP A 326 6.21 1.37 1.81
C ASP A 326 4.72 1.30 2.17
N PRO A 327 3.91 0.41 1.58
CA PRO A 327 2.51 0.27 2.00
C PRO A 327 2.38 -0.28 3.45
N VAL A 328 3.34 -1.06 3.94
CA VAL A 328 3.38 -1.49 5.36
C VAL A 328 3.50 -0.27 6.28
N VAL A 329 4.36 0.68 5.95
CA VAL A 329 4.49 1.95 6.69
C VAL A 329 3.20 2.76 6.63
N ALA A 330 2.60 2.91 5.45
CA ALA A 330 1.33 3.62 5.30
C ALA A 330 0.20 2.99 6.14
N GLY A 331 0.10 1.67 6.16
CA GLY A 331 -0.84 0.93 7.00
C GLY A 331 -0.60 1.16 8.50
N SER A 332 0.66 1.14 8.93
CA SER A 332 1.05 1.44 10.32
C SER A 332 0.70 2.88 10.72
N VAL A 333 0.91 3.84 9.82
CA VAL A 333 0.52 5.25 10.04
C VAL A 333 -0.99 5.36 10.22
N ARG A 334 -1.77 4.76 9.33
CA ARG A 334 -3.24 4.80 9.40
C ARG A 334 -3.76 4.22 10.70
N SER A 335 -3.25 3.08 11.13
CA SER A 335 -3.61 2.44 12.39
C SER A 335 -3.34 3.37 13.58
N ARG A 336 -2.18 4.05 13.61
CA ARG A 336 -1.84 5.02 14.65
C ARG A 336 -2.76 6.25 14.63
N GLN A 337 -3.11 6.76 13.45
CA GLN A 337 -4.06 7.87 13.28
C GLN A 337 -5.43 7.50 13.85
N GLU A 338 -5.96 6.34 13.50
CA GLU A 338 -7.27 5.88 14.00
C GLU A 338 -7.27 5.71 15.52
N ARG A 339 -6.24 5.09 16.09
CA ARG A 339 -6.10 4.93 17.55
C ARG A 339 -5.96 6.25 18.30
N ARG A 340 -5.31 7.28 17.69
CA ARG A 340 -5.22 8.62 18.24
C ARG A 340 -6.51 9.42 18.07
N GLY A 341 -7.37 9.07 17.15
CA GLY A 341 -8.49 9.92 16.72
C GLY A 341 -8.03 11.09 15.86
N ASP A 342 -6.88 10.95 15.20
CA ASP A 342 -6.30 11.95 14.28
C ASP A 342 -7.05 11.92 12.93
N THR A 343 -8.28 12.42 12.95
CA THR A 343 -9.13 12.48 11.75
C THR A 343 -8.60 13.46 10.71
N ALA A 344 -7.87 14.48 11.13
CA ALA A 344 -7.19 15.45 10.27
C ALA A 344 -5.93 14.87 9.62
N ARG A 345 -5.40 13.73 10.12
CA ARG A 345 -4.19 13.05 9.65
C ARG A 345 -2.93 13.92 9.68
N LYS A 346 -2.81 14.72 10.74
CA LYS A 346 -1.71 15.67 10.93
C LYS A 346 -0.78 15.32 12.09
N GLU A 347 -1.24 14.47 13.02
CA GLU A 347 -0.45 14.09 14.20
C GLU A 347 0.47 12.88 13.94
N VAL A 348 0.18 12.08 12.91
CA VAL A 348 1.00 10.94 12.51
C VAL A 348 1.32 11.04 11.02
N MET A 349 2.58 10.91 10.65
CA MET A 349 3.00 11.03 9.26
C MET A 349 4.00 9.96 8.82
N PRO A 350 3.94 9.53 7.55
CA PRO A 350 4.97 8.68 6.94
C PRO A 350 6.08 9.51 6.32
N ILE A 351 7.31 8.98 6.40
CA ILE A 351 8.45 9.36 5.55
C ILE A 351 8.93 8.10 4.86
N LEU A 352 9.03 8.12 3.54
CA LEU A 352 9.54 7.01 2.75
C LEU A 352 10.82 7.42 2.02
N ILE A 353 11.88 6.62 2.20
CA ILE A 353 13.22 6.89 1.64
C ILE A 353 13.55 5.80 0.64
N HIS A 354 13.63 6.18 -0.62
CA HIS A 354 13.74 5.31 -1.79
C HIS A 354 15.13 5.34 -2.43
N GLY A 355 15.45 4.30 -3.20
CA GLY A 355 16.47 4.38 -4.24
C GLY A 355 15.85 4.77 -5.59
N ASP A 356 16.58 5.49 -6.42
CA ASP A 356 16.11 6.01 -7.71
C ASP A 356 15.57 4.92 -8.66
N ALA A 357 16.30 3.84 -8.81
CA ALA A 357 15.89 2.75 -9.70
C ALA A 357 14.67 1.99 -9.17
N ALA A 358 14.58 1.77 -7.86
CA ALA A 358 13.45 1.08 -7.24
C ALA A 358 12.18 1.94 -7.28
N PHE A 359 12.29 3.23 -6.99
CA PHE A 359 11.18 4.18 -7.07
C PHE A 359 10.54 4.23 -8.46
N ALA A 360 11.36 4.23 -9.51
CA ALA A 360 10.87 4.21 -10.88
C ALA A 360 10.37 2.83 -11.35
N GLY A 361 10.96 1.75 -10.85
CA GLY A 361 10.83 0.42 -11.44
C GLY A 361 9.90 -0.55 -10.70
N GLN A 362 9.67 -0.35 -9.39
CA GLN A 362 8.83 -1.24 -8.61
C GLN A 362 7.36 -0.82 -8.67
N GLY A 363 6.49 -1.70 -9.17
CA GLY A 363 5.05 -1.42 -9.37
C GLY A 363 4.32 -1.03 -8.09
N VAL A 364 4.75 -1.56 -6.95
CA VAL A 364 4.15 -1.26 -5.63
C VAL A 364 4.18 0.24 -5.28
N VAL A 365 5.16 0.99 -5.79
CA VAL A 365 5.22 2.46 -5.64
C VAL A 365 4.04 3.14 -6.33
N MET A 366 3.72 2.71 -7.57
CA MET A 366 2.56 3.23 -8.31
C MET A 366 1.24 2.84 -7.65
N GLU A 367 1.14 1.63 -7.11
CA GLU A 367 -0.02 1.17 -6.35
C GLU A 367 -0.21 2.03 -5.09
N LEU A 368 0.85 2.28 -4.32
CA LEU A 368 0.82 3.15 -3.14
C LEU A 368 0.38 4.58 -3.48
N PHE A 369 0.87 5.14 -4.60
CA PHE A 369 0.43 6.45 -5.06
C PHE A 369 -1.08 6.49 -5.32
N GLN A 370 -1.65 5.46 -5.96
CA GLN A 370 -3.09 5.39 -6.16
C GLN A 370 -3.87 5.23 -4.85
N MET A 371 -3.26 4.67 -3.80
CA MET A 371 -3.86 4.57 -2.47
C MET A 371 -3.86 5.90 -1.71
N SER A 372 -2.94 6.82 -2.03
CA SER A 372 -2.60 8.00 -1.21
C SER A 372 -3.77 8.93 -0.89
N GLN A 373 -4.77 9.02 -1.78
CA GLN A 373 -5.98 9.81 -1.60
C GLN A 373 -7.26 8.96 -1.54
N ALA A 374 -7.14 7.64 -1.65
CA ALA A 374 -8.30 6.76 -1.59
C ALA A 374 -8.83 6.66 -0.14
N ARG A 375 -10.15 6.73 0.01
CA ARG A 375 -10.87 6.87 1.29
C ARG A 375 -10.40 5.89 2.37
N GLY A 376 -10.17 4.63 2.01
CA GLY A 376 -9.78 3.57 2.95
C GLY A 376 -8.30 3.59 3.34
N PHE A 377 -7.45 4.32 2.62
CA PHE A 377 -5.99 4.20 2.66
C PHE A 377 -5.25 5.52 2.90
N ALA A 378 -5.87 6.65 2.61
CA ALA A 378 -5.24 7.96 2.75
C ALA A 378 -4.69 8.19 4.16
N VAL A 379 -3.46 8.72 4.25
CA VAL A 379 -2.73 9.01 5.49
C VAL A 379 -2.40 10.50 5.67
N GLY A 380 -3.01 11.37 4.87
CA GLY A 380 -2.76 12.82 4.92
C GLY A 380 -1.48 13.24 4.24
N GLY A 381 -1.03 12.46 3.24
CA GLY A 381 0.17 12.69 2.45
C GLY A 381 1.42 12.05 3.05
N THR A 382 2.34 11.70 2.16
CA THR A 382 3.66 11.12 2.47
C THR A 382 4.75 12.07 2.00
N VAL A 383 5.83 12.20 2.77
CA VAL A 383 7.07 12.82 2.29
C VAL A 383 7.94 11.70 1.74
N HIS A 384 8.10 11.69 0.42
CA HIS A 384 8.98 10.76 -0.28
C HIS A 384 10.35 11.40 -0.49
N ILE A 385 11.42 10.69 -0.16
CA ILE A 385 12.80 11.14 -0.35
C ILE A 385 13.50 10.10 -1.22
N VAL A 386 13.89 10.49 -2.43
CA VAL A 386 14.66 9.61 -3.31
C VAL A 386 16.14 9.91 -3.14
N VAL A 387 16.91 8.97 -2.61
CA VAL A 387 18.38 9.07 -2.55
C VAL A 387 18.93 8.70 -3.92
N ASN A 388 18.97 9.68 -4.81
CA ASN A 388 19.34 9.51 -6.21
C ASN A 388 20.85 9.65 -6.41
N ASN A 389 21.53 8.52 -6.35
CA ASN A 389 22.99 8.49 -6.51
C ASN A 389 23.44 8.38 -7.99
N GLN A 390 22.55 8.54 -8.93
CA GLN A 390 22.80 8.56 -10.38
C GLN A 390 23.30 7.23 -10.96
N VAL A 391 23.26 6.16 -10.19
CA VAL A 391 23.60 4.79 -10.64
C VAL A 391 22.49 3.86 -10.17
N GLY A 392 21.62 3.45 -11.08
CA GLY A 392 20.44 2.63 -10.79
C GLY A 392 20.81 1.23 -10.30
N PHE A 393 20.92 1.01 -8.99
CA PHE A 393 21.31 -0.27 -8.38
C PHE A 393 22.66 -0.77 -8.95
N THR A 394 22.63 -1.66 -9.95
CA THR A 394 23.82 -2.18 -10.67
C THR A 394 23.76 -1.90 -12.17
N THR A 395 22.77 -1.16 -12.65
CA THR A 395 22.63 -0.80 -14.07
C THR A 395 23.72 0.19 -14.46
N SER A 396 24.63 -0.22 -15.32
CA SER A 396 25.80 0.56 -15.68
C SER A 396 25.52 1.56 -16.82
N ASN A 397 24.57 1.25 -17.70
CA ASN A 397 24.18 2.14 -18.80
C ASN A 397 22.89 2.89 -18.45
N PRO A 398 22.88 4.24 -18.45
CA PRO A 398 21.68 5.03 -18.22
C PRO A 398 20.52 4.73 -19.19
N GLU A 399 20.81 4.35 -20.43
CA GLU A 399 19.82 4.00 -21.45
C GLU A 399 19.03 2.71 -21.09
N ASP A 400 19.59 1.85 -20.24
CA ASP A 400 18.95 0.61 -19.77
C ASP A 400 18.14 0.83 -18.49
N SER A 401 18.17 2.03 -17.90
CA SER A 401 17.61 2.28 -16.56
C SER A 401 16.12 2.61 -16.57
N ARG A 402 15.68 3.47 -17.48
CA ARG A 402 14.28 3.94 -17.58
C ARG A 402 14.01 4.73 -18.85
N SER A 403 12.74 4.84 -19.22
CA SER A 403 12.28 5.61 -20.37
C SER A 403 12.06 7.10 -20.07
N THR A 404 11.95 7.47 -18.79
CA THR A 404 11.64 8.84 -18.36
C THR A 404 12.90 9.64 -18.07
N LEU A 405 12.80 10.96 -18.10
CA LEU A 405 13.90 11.86 -17.79
C LEU A 405 14.33 11.70 -16.32
N TYR A 406 13.36 11.75 -15.42
CA TYR A 406 13.59 11.58 -13.99
C TYR A 406 12.98 10.27 -13.47
N CYS A 407 13.62 9.70 -12.47
CA CYS A 407 13.04 8.54 -11.76
C CYS A 407 11.72 8.90 -11.05
N THR A 408 11.52 10.16 -10.77
CA THR A 408 10.37 10.72 -10.07
C THR A 408 9.16 11.01 -10.97
N ASP A 409 9.26 10.77 -12.29
CA ASP A 409 8.13 11.01 -13.21
C ASP A 409 6.89 10.19 -12.87
N VAL A 410 7.04 9.06 -12.17
CA VAL A 410 5.91 8.25 -11.65
C VAL A 410 5.02 9.01 -10.66
N ALA A 411 5.55 10.00 -9.94
CA ALA A 411 4.80 10.80 -8.98
C ALA A 411 3.82 11.78 -9.65
N LYS A 412 4.02 12.08 -10.92
CA LYS A 412 3.15 12.97 -11.71
C LYS A 412 1.75 12.39 -11.92
N MET A 413 1.60 11.04 -11.83
CA MET A 413 0.29 10.38 -11.98
C MET A 413 -0.71 10.79 -10.90
N ILE A 414 -0.24 11.20 -9.71
CA ILE A 414 -1.07 11.73 -8.62
C ILE A 414 -0.95 13.24 -8.45
N ALA A 415 -0.33 13.91 -9.42
CA ALA A 415 -0.05 15.34 -9.39
C ALA A 415 0.75 15.80 -8.15
N ALA A 416 1.66 14.96 -7.64
CA ALA A 416 2.56 15.33 -6.56
C ALA A 416 3.64 16.31 -7.05
N PRO A 417 3.98 17.36 -6.28
CA PRO A 417 5.13 18.21 -6.59
C PRO A 417 6.44 17.43 -6.39
N VAL A 418 7.42 17.72 -7.24
CA VAL A 418 8.76 17.14 -7.16
C VAL A 418 9.79 18.25 -6.99
N LEU A 419 10.64 18.09 -5.98
CA LEU A 419 11.74 19.01 -5.69
C LEU A 419 13.07 18.27 -5.90
N HIS A 420 13.70 18.46 -7.05
CA HIS A 420 15.06 17.98 -7.30
C HIS A 420 16.04 18.91 -6.60
N VAL A 421 16.91 18.38 -5.77
CA VAL A 421 17.85 19.20 -5.01
C VAL A 421 19.27 18.63 -5.07
N ASN A 422 20.25 19.50 -5.32
CA ASN A 422 21.66 19.11 -5.29
C ASN A 422 22.09 18.80 -3.86
N GLY A 423 22.54 17.57 -3.61
CA GLY A 423 22.96 17.11 -2.29
C GLY A 423 24.19 17.83 -1.72
N ASP A 424 25.00 18.47 -2.56
CA ASP A 424 26.15 19.27 -2.14
C ASP A 424 25.81 20.72 -1.77
N ASP A 425 24.52 21.09 -1.85
CA ASP A 425 24.00 22.36 -1.32
C ASP A 425 23.08 22.10 -0.10
N PRO A 426 23.65 21.96 1.11
CA PRO A 426 22.86 21.63 2.29
C PRO A 426 21.79 22.64 2.66
N GLU A 427 21.97 23.92 2.31
CA GLU A 427 20.96 24.95 2.57
C GLU A 427 19.75 24.80 1.64
N ALA A 428 19.99 24.45 0.37
CA ALA A 428 18.95 24.08 -0.56
C ALA A 428 18.19 22.82 -0.09
N VAL A 429 18.89 21.83 0.44
CA VAL A 429 18.32 20.60 0.97
C VAL A 429 17.42 20.88 2.18
N VAL A 430 17.87 21.72 3.14
CA VAL A 430 17.08 22.15 4.30
C VAL A 430 15.83 22.92 3.87
N PHE A 431 15.95 23.80 2.87
CA PHE A 431 14.80 24.53 2.33
C PHE A 431 13.79 23.59 1.65
N ALA A 432 14.26 22.67 0.83
CA ALA A 432 13.39 21.67 0.18
C ALA A 432 12.67 20.79 1.21
N ALA A 433 13.36 20.40 2.29
CA ALA A 433 12.78 19.65 3.41
C ALA A 433 11.64 20.40 4.09
N LYS A 434 11.85 21.68 4.40
CA LYS A 434 10.82 22.56 5.00
C LYS A 434 9.62 22.72 4.06
N LEU A 435 9.89 23.00 2.78
CA LEU A 435 8.84 23.20 1.78
C LEU A 435 7.99 21.95 1.61
N ALA A 436 8.61 20.78 1.56
CA ALA A 436 7.92 19.50 1.44
C ALA A 436 7.04 19.21 2.68
N PHE A 437 7.59 19.39 3.87
CA PHE A 437 6.82 19.22 5.11
C PHE A 437 5.61 20.17 5.16
N GLU A 438 5.83 21.46 4.89
CA GLU A 438 4.76 22.48 4.90
C GLU A 438 3.68 22.17 3.85
N PHE A 439 4.07 21.70 2.65
CA PHE A 439 3.12 21.29 1.61
C PHE A 439 2.25 20.13 2.08
N ARG A 440 2.87 19.07 2.62
CA ARG A 440 2.15 17.92 3.18
C ARG A 440 1.17 18.34 4.28
N GLN A 441 1.61 19.16 5.23
CA GLN A 441 0.77 19.59 6.34
C GLN A 441 -0.38 20.50 5.90
N LYS A 442 -0.14 21.34 4.89
CA LYS A 442 -1.17 22.25 4.39
C LYS A 442 -2.21 21.54 3.53
N PHE A 443 -1.78 20.68 2.62
CA PHE A 443 -2.65 20.12 1.58
C PHE A 443 -3.03 18.65 1.78
N SER A 444 -2.43 17.98 2.77
CA SER A 444 -2.63 16.54 3.03
C SER A 444 -2.40 15.68 1.79
N LYS A 445 -1.37 16.00 1.02
CA LYS A 445 -0.96 15.32 -0.21
C LYS A 445 0.51 14.92 -0.17
N ASP A 446 0.85 13.97 -1.01
CA ASP A 446 2.21 13.48 -1.18
C ASP A 446 3.10 14.54 -1.83
N VAL A 447 4.37 14.51 -1.49
CA VAL A 447 5.42 15.38 -2.05
C VAL A 447 6.70 14.56 -2.17
N VAL A 448 7.45 14.80 -3.24
CA VAL A 448 8.68 14.06 -3.53
C VAL A 448 9.88 15.02 -3.49
N ILE A 449 10.92 14.62 -2.76
CA ILE A 449 12.24 15.25 -2.79
C ILE A 449 13.19 14.29 -3.49
N ASP A 450 13.73 14.70 -4.63
CA ASP A 450 14.77 13.96 -5.33
C ASP A 450 16.14 14.50 -4.90
N LEU A 451 16.76 13.83 -3.94
CA LEU A 451 18.08 14.20 -3.43
C LEU A 451 19.15 13.71 -4.42
N MET A 452 19.53 14.58 -5.36
CA MET A 452 20.57 14.30 -6.34
C MET A 452 21.93 14.27 -5.66
N CYS A 453 22.53 13.10 -5.61
CA CYS A 453 23.76 12.83 -4.88
C CYS A 453 24.67 11.88 -5.68
N TYR A 454 25.67 11.33 -5.04
CA TYR A 454 26.51 10.26 -5.58
C TYR A 454 26.73 9.20 -4.50
N ARG A 455 27.22 8.03 -4.87
CA ARG A 455 27.71 7.05 -3.89
C ARG A 455 29.23 6.92 -3.99
N ARG A 456 29.92 7.07 -2.86
CA ARG A 456 31.39 7.04 -2.82
C ARG A 456 31.95 5.65 -3.05
N TRP A 457 31.25 4.62 -2.59
CA TRP A 457 31.63 3.21 -2.70
C TRP A 457 30.72 2.49 -3.71
N GLY A 458 30.87 1.19 -3.92
CA GLY A 458 30.02 0.39 -4.77
C GLY A 458 28.57 0.26 -4.27
N HIS A 459 27.81 -0.65 -4.87
CA HIS A 459 26.48 -0.97 -4.36
C HIS A 459 26.54 -1.38 -2.88
N ASN A 460 27.55 -2.14 -2.51
CA ASN A 460 27.95 -2.39 -1.14
C ASN A 460 29.49 -2.36 -1.05
N GLU A 461 30.07 -2.54 0.13
CA GLU A 461 31.49 -2.39 0.40
C GLU A 461 32.37 -3.50 -0.20
N ALA A 462 31.77 -4.57 -0.73
CA ALA A 462 32.48 -5.63 -1.46
C ALA A 462 32.51 -5.40 -2.98
N ASP A 463 31.82 -4.37 -3.48
CA ASP A 463 31.71 -4.03 -4.90
C ASP A 463 32.74 -2.97 -5.30
N GLU A 464 33.42 -3.16 -6.43
CA GLU A 464 34.36 -2.15 -7.03
C GLU A 464 33.68 -1.47 -8.23
N PRO A 465 33.06 -0.32 -8.02
CA PRO A 465 32.23 0.32 -9.03
C PRO A 465 33.02 0.93 -10.20
N ALA A 466 34.33 1.13 -10.04
CA ALA A 466 35.16 1.63 -11.13
C ALA A 466 35.29 0.62 -12.30
N ILE A 467 34.91 -0.64 -12.10
CA ILE A 467 34.86 -1.65 -13.17
C ILE A 467 33.82 -1.26 -14.23
N THR A 468 32.67 -0.73 -13.81
CA THR A 468 31.53 -0.41 -14.70
C THR A 468 31.34 1.10 -14.93
N GLN A 469 31.75 1.97 -13.98
CA GLN A 469 31.64 3.43 -14.06
C GLN A 469 33.02 4.11 -13.86
N PRO A 470 34.05 3.82 -14.69
CA PRO A 470 35.41 4.29 -14.43
C PRO A 470 35.56 5.81 -14.43
N LEU A 471 34.86 6.52 -15.34
CA LEU A 471 34.96 7.98 -15.44
C LEU A 471 34.29 8.68 -14.24
N MET A 472 33.12 8.23 -13.85
CA MET A 472 32.39 8.75 -12.70
C MET A 472 33.25 8.61 -11.42
N TYR A 473 33.83 7.44 -11.19
CA TYR A 473 34.63 7.19 -9.98
C TYR A 473 35.98 7.89 -9.99
N GLN A 474 36.54 8.26 -11.14
CA GLN A 474 37.68 9.16 -11.19
C GLN A 474 37.33 10.56 -10.64
N VAL A 475 36.13 11.04 -10.89
CA VAL A 475 35.64 12.32 -10.36
C VAL A 475 35.32 12.17 -8.87
N ILE A 476 34.54 11.15 -8.48
CA ILE A 476 34.17 10.91 -7.08
C ILE A 476 35.35 10.81 -6.15
N ARG A 477 36.42 10.10 -6.54
CA ARG A 477 37.63 9.94 -5.72
C ARG A 477 38.35 11.27 -5.42
N LYS A 478 38.20 12.29 -6.26
CA LYS A 478 38.78 13.63 -6.11
C LYS A 478 37.82 14.63 -5.49
N HIS A 479 36.53 14.30 -5.45
CA HIS A 479 35.50 15.20 -4.98
C HIS A 479 35.58 15.38 -3.47
N GLN A 480 35.56 16.63 -3.00
CA GLN A 480 35.48 16.94 -1.57
C GLN A 480 34.10 16.53 -1.03
N THR A 481 34.03 16.17 0.24
CA THR A 481 32.75 15.81 0.82
C THR A 481 31.86 17.03 1.04
N THR A 482 30.56 16.83 0.99
CA THR A 482 29.56 17.89 1.25
C THR A 482 29.85 18.61 2.56
N ARG A 483 30.22 17.87 3.62
CA ARG A 483 30.62 18.44 4.92
C ARG A 483 31.85 19.34 4.77
N GLU A 484 32.89 18.92 4.05
CA GLU A 484 34.11 19.72 3.86
C GLU A 484 33.81 21.01 3.11
N LEU A 485 33.03 20.95 2.02
CA LEU A 485 32.59 22.11 1.25
C LEU A 485 31.80 23.09 2.11
N TYR A 486 30.84 22.59 2.88
CA TYR A 486 29.99 23.43 3.71
C TYR A 486 30.72 24.04 4.90
N ALA A 487 31.58 23.27 5.58
CA ALA A 487 32.42 23.80 6.67
C ALA A 487 33.31 24.95 6.20
N ALA A 488 33.97 24.79 5.04
CA ALA A 488 34.78 25.84 4.44
C ALA A 488 33.97 27.12 4.13
N SER A 489 32.75 26.98 3.61
CA SER A 489 31.86 28.11 3.33
C SER A 489 31.44 28.84 4.60
N LEU A 490 31.13 28.12 5.69
CA LEU A 490 30.74 28.72 6.98
C LEU A 490 31.92 29.38 7.72
N GLU A 491 33.11 28.81 7.61
CA GLU A 491 34.34 29.45 8.11
C GLU A 491 34.62 30.76 7.34
N ALA A 492 34.50 30.76 6.01
CA ALA A 492 34.66 31.93 5.18
C ALA A 492 33.61 33.04 5.46
N ALA A 493 32.38 32.64 5.79
CA ALA A 493 31.30 33.54 6.17
C ALA A 493 31.36 34.01 7.66
N GLY A 494 32.28 33.45 8.46
CA GLY A 494 32.41 33.76 9.87
C GLY A 494 31.27 33.21 10.75
N VAL A 495 30.53 32.24 10.26
CA VAL A 495 29.45 31.58 11.03
C VAL A 495 30.05 30.64 12.09
N ILE A 496 31.18 30.02 11.76
CA ILE A 496 32.02 29.22 12.66
C ILE A 496 33.46 29.76 12.65
N GLU A 497 34.20 29.50 13.72
CA GLU A 497 35.61 29.90 13.83
C GLU A 497 36.51 29.06 12.87
N ALA A 498 37.66 29.58 12.51
CA ALA A 498 38.65 28.88 11.71
C ALA A 498 39.08 27.56 12.40
N GLY A 499 38.98 26.45 11.70
CA GLY A 499 39.22 25.11 12.27
C GLY A 499 38.01 24.52 13.01
N GLY A 500 36.89 25.23 13.10
CA GLY A 500 35.67 24.78 13.78
C GLY A 500 35.09 23.49 13.15
N GLY A 501 35.18 23.37 11.82
CA GLY A 501 34.77 22.15 11.13
C GLY A 501 35.53 20.91 11.59
N LYS A 502 36.86 21.01 11.81
CA LYS A 502 37.68 19.93 12.34
C LYS A 502 37.33 19.60 13.80
N ALA A 503 37.14 20.63 14.62
CA ALA A 503 36.74 20.44 16.02
C ALA A 503 35.44 19.64 16.16
N LEU A 504 34.45 19.86 15.29
CA LEU A 504 33.21 19.07 15.26
C LEU A 504 33.47 17.60 14.91
N VAL A 505 34.36 17.31 13.95
CA VAL A 505 34.72 15.94 13.59
C VAL A 505 35.38 15.22 14.78
N ASP A 506 36.33 15.87 15.45
CA ASP A 506 37.02 15.30 16.62
C ASP A 506 36.04 15.05 17.77
N ALA A 507 35.13 16.00 18.03
CA ALA A 507 34.09 15.87 19.06
C ALA A 507 33.14 14.70 18.77
N TYR A 508 32.69 14.56 17.52
CA TYR A 508 31.79 13.47 17.12
C TYR A 508 32.48 12.10 17.24
N ARG A 509 33.75 12.00 16.80
CA ARG A 509 34.54 10.78 16.94
C ARG A 509 34.67 10.35 18.40
N ASN A 510 34.96 11.29 19.30
CA ASN A 510 35.05 11.01 20.73
C ASN A 510 33.75 10.43 21.29
N LYS A 511 32.58 10.93 20.85
CA LYS A 511 31.28 10.36 21.22
C LYS A 511 31.12 8.90 20.74
N LEU A 512 31.53 8.62 19.50
CA LEU A 512 31.50 7.24 18.96
C LEU A 512 32.43 6.30 19.75
N ASP A 513 33.65 6.73 20.05
CA ASP A 513 34.61 5.96 20.84
C ASP A 513 34.08 5.68 22.26
N ALA A 514 33.36 6.64 22.85
CA ALA A 514 32.70 6.48 24.15
C ALA A 514 31.40 5.63 24.06
N GLY A 515 30.88 5.38 22.86
CA GLY A 515 29.61 4.68 22.64
C GLY A 515 28.40 5.48 23.04
N GLU A 516 28.51 6.82 23.05
CA GLU A 516 27.45 7.73 23.45
C GLU A 516 26.39 7.89 22.34
N VAL A 517 25.14 8.03 22.75
CA VAL A 517 24.02 8.34 21.84
C VAL A 517 24.25 9.73 21.23
N THR A 518 24.12 9.84 19.93
CA THR A 518 24.41 11.06 19.15
C THR A 518 23.18 11.92 18.85
N THR A 519 21.98 11.44 19.21
CA THR A 519 20.68 12.09 18.99
C THR A 519 20.09 12.52 20.34
N GLU A 520 19.37 13.63 20.34
CA GLU A 520 18.69 14.13 21.53
C GLU A 520 17.43 13.32 21.81
N LEU A 521 17.51 12.33 22.72
CA LEU A 521 16.37 11.52 23.12
C LEU A 521 15.52 12.24 24.17
N ALA A 522 14.20 12.12 24.03
CA ALA A 522 13.25 12.59 25.02
C ALA A 522 13.04 11.54 26.12
N GLN A 523 12.83 12.02 27.36
CA GLN A 523 12.31 11.17 28.42
C GLN A 523 10.78 11.21 28.36
N VAL A 524 10.17 10.09 28.01
CA VAL A 524 8.71 9.97 27.88
C VAL A 524 8.18 9.05 28.95
N GLU A 525 7.08 9.45 29.58
CA GLU A 525 6.36 8.57 30.51
C GLU A 525 5.73 7.38 29.77
N LYS A 526 5.66 6.22 30.43
CA LYS A 526 5.00 5.04 29.87
C LYS A 526 3.53 5.35 29.57
N THR A 527 3.08 4.92 28.42
CA THR A 527 1.67 5.06 28.02
C THR A 527 0.76 4.40 29.07
N PRO A 528 -0.17 5.15 29.69
CA PRO A 528 -1.07 4.57 30.68
C PRO A 528 -1.94 3.46 30.07
N ALA A 529 -2.24 2.43 30.87
CA ALA A 529 -3.08 1.31 30.42
C ALA A 529 -4.51 1.73 30.03
N THR A 530 -4.96 2.90 30.46
CA THR A 530 -6.25 3.50 30.09
C THR A 530 -6.23 4.23 28.75
N SER A 531 -5.06 4.43 28.16
CA SER A 531 -4.91 5.10 26.87
C SER A 531 -5.33 4.18 25.72
N LYS A 532 -6.03 4.70 24.70
CA LYS A 532 -6.28 4.00 23.43
C LYS A 532 -4.99 3.62 22.70
N MET A 533 -3.88 4.28 23.00
CA MET A 533 -2.56 3.96 22.45
C MET A 533 -1.85 2.80 23.18
N TYR A 534 -2.36 2.36 24.33
CA TYR A 534 -1.76 1.25 25.08
C TYR A 534 -2.06 -0.09 24.39
N VAL A 535 -1.03 -0.93 24.31
CA VAL A 535 -1.14 -2.35 23.95
C VAL A 535 -0.28 -3.14 24.92
N ASP A 536 -0.85 -4.18 25.50
CA ASP A 536 -0.12 -5.12 26.35
C ASP A 536 0.65 -6.13 25.49
N TRP A 537 1.73 -5.64 24.85
CA TRP A 537 2.60 -6.46 24.03
C TRP A 537 3.17 -7.67 24.77
N PRO A 538 3.65 -7.57 26.03
CA PRO A 538 4.14 -8.72 26.77
C PRO A 538 3.11 -9.85 26.87
N LYS A 539 1.84 -9.52 27.11
CA LYS A 539 0.77 -10.51 27.15
C LYS A 539 0.58 -11.22 25.81
N LEU A 540 0.56 -10.46 24.71
CA LEU A 540 0.35 -11.00 23.36
C LEU A 540 1.54 -11.83 22.87
N LEU A 541 2.76 -11.42 23.18
CA LEU A 541 3.99 -12.12 22.78
C LEU A 541 4.20 -13.43 23.56
N ASN A 542 3.74 -13.51 24.81
CA ASN A 542 3.85 -14.70 25.65
C ASN A 542 2.63 -15.64 25.57
N GLY A 543 1.56 -15.25 24.86
CA GLY A 543 0.37 -16.08 24.64
C GLY A 543 0.68 -17.26 23.71
N LYS A 544 -0.11 -18.33 23.85
CA LYS A 544 0.09 -19.59 23.08
C LYS A 544 -1.20 -19.99 22.35
N LEU A 545 -1.04 -20.65 21.19
CA LEU A 545 -2.19 -21.22 20.46
C LEU A 545 -2.92 -22.32 21.23
N SER A 546 -2.24 -22.95 22.21
CA SER A 546 -2.81 -23.96 23.08
C SER A 546 -3.63 -23.42 24.26
N ASP A 547 -3.63 -22.10 24.47
CA ASP A 547 -4.38 -21.51 25.58
C ASP A 547 -5.88 -21.71 25.35
N ALA A 548 -6.58 -22.02 26.44
CA ALA A 548 -8.02 -22.24 26.39
C ALA A 548 -8.76 -20.94 26.08
N ILE A 549 -9.59 -20.97 25.07
CA ILE A 549 -10.41 -19.82 24.61
C ILE A 549 -11.85 -20.26 24.51
N THR A 550 -12.78 -19.41 24.93
CA THR A 550 -14.19 -19.57 24.61
C THR A 550 -14.66 -18.54 23.59
N THR A 551 -15.42 -18.99 22.62
CA THR A 551 -16.01 -18.15 21.57
C THR A 551 -17.54 -18.06 21.71
N ALA A 552 -18.13 -18.72 22.66
CA ALA A 552 -19.54 -18.61 23.01
C ALA A 552 -19.90 -17.18 23.47
N VAL A 553 -21.12 -16.74 23.17
CA VAL A 553 -21.60 -15.37 23.50
C VAL A 553 -22.85 -15.41 24.37
N GLY A 554 -23.61 -16.47 24.29
CA GLY A 554 -24.92 -16.59 24.91
C GLY A 554 -26.07 -16.16 23.99
N MET A 555 -27.18 -16.93 24.07
CA MET A 555 -28.31 -16.86 23.15
C MET A 555 -28.97 -15.48 23.09
N GLU A 556 -29.18 -14.84 24.24
CA GLU A 556 -29.86 -13.54 24.30
C GLU A 556 -29.09 -12.44 23.60
N LYS A 557 -27.77 -12.40 23.82
CA LYS A 557 -26.89 -11.43 23.15
C LYS A 557 -26.84 -11.69 21.64
N VAL A 558 -26.72 -12.95 21.24
CA VAL A 558 -26.72 -13.35 19.82
C VAL A 558 -28.00 -12.88 19.12
N LYS A 559 -29.16 -13.10 19.70
CA LYS A 559 -30.44 -12.64 19.15
C LYS A 559 -30.52 -11.12 19.09
N GLN A 560 -30.13 -10.43 20.16
CA GLN A 560 -30.11 -8.97 20.20
C GLN A 560 -29.27 -8.39 19.07
N LEU A 561 -28.03 -8.83 18.92
CA LEU A 561 -27.11 -8.32 17.90
C LEU A 561 -27.60 -8.70 16.49
N ALA A 562 -28.04 -9.94 16.29
CA ALA A 562 -28.60 -10.38 15.02
C ALA A 562 -29.79 -9.53 14.58
N GLN A 563 -30.69 -9.18 15.52
CA GLN A 563 -31.82 -8.31 15.23
C GLN A 563 -31.35 -6.88 14.85
N MET A 564 -30.41 -6.32 15.61
CA MET A 564 -29.90 -4.97 15.36
C MET A 564 -29.32 -4.83 13.95
N ILE A 565 -28.36 -5.71 13.56
CA ILE A 565 -27.64 -5.60 12.28
C ILE A 565 -28.51 -5.97 11.05
N ASN A 566 -29.65 -6.63 11.25
CA ASN A 566 -30.58 -6.99 10.17
C ASN A 566 -31.82 -6.10 10.12
N THR A 567 -31.85 -5.03 10.92
CA THR A 567 -32.88 -3.98 10.85
C THR A 567 -32.45 -2.91 9.87
N VAL A 568 -33.25 -2.70 8.83
CA VAL A 568 -33.04 -1.64 7.83
C VAL A 568 -33.62 -0.35 8.36
N PRO A 569 -32.91 0.79 8.34
CA PRO A 569 -33.45 2.07 8.77
C PRO A 569 -34.69 2.50 7.98
N GLU A 570 -35.59 3.23 8.62
CA GLU A 570 -36.75 3.82 7.95
C GLU A 570 -36.28 4.80 6.86
N GLY A 571 -36.91 4.72 5.68
CA GLY A 571 -36.59 5.57 4.54
C GLY A 571 -35.51 5.04 3.60
N VAL A 572 -34.81 3.98 3.93
CA VAL A 572 -33.87 3.30 3.02
C VAL A 572 -34.59 2.29 2.16
N GLU A 573 -34.57 2.48 0.85
CA GLU A 573 -35.14 1.53 -0.11
C GLU A 573 -34.10 0.60 -0.67
N LEU A 574 -34.23 -0.69 -0.41
CA LEU A 574 -33.29 -1.71 -0.88
C LEU A 574 -33.70 -2.28 -2.24
N HIS A 575 -32.70 -2.67 -3.03
CA HIS A 575 -32.94 -3.51 -4.20
C HIS A 575 -33.68 -4.79 -3.78
N SER A 576 -34.67 -5.24 -4.54
CA SER A 576 -35.58 -6.34 -4.18
C SER A 576 -34.89 -7.64 -3.76
N ARG A 577 -33.76 -7.98 -4.40
CA ARG A 577 -32.95 -9.16 -4.02
C ARG A 577 -32.30 -9.00 -2.65
N VAL A 578 -31.79 -7.80 -2.33
CA VAL A 578 -31.16 -7.51 -1.04
C VAL A 578 -32.21 -7.45 0.06
N ALA A 579 -33.38 -6.85 -0.22
CA ALA A 579 -34.50 -6.84 0.69
C ALA A 579 -34.92 -8.26 1.11
N LYS A 580 -34.96 -9.19 0.13
CA LYS A 580 -35.22 -10.60 0.43
C LYS A 580 -34.16 -11.25 1.31
N VAL A 581 -32.89 -10.98 1.07
CA VAL A 581 -31.81 -11.50 1.94
C VAL A 581 -31.97 -11.01 3.38
N TYR A 582 -32.32 -9.74 3.57
CA TYR A 582 -32.56 -9.17 4.89
C TYR A 582 -33.81 -9.69 5.55
N ASP A 583 -34.91 -9.99 4.78
CA ASP A 583 -36.09 -10.68 5.27
C ASP A 583 -35.74 -12.08 5.80
N ASP A 584 -34.94 -12.85 5.06
CA ASP A 584 -34.52 -14.18 5.48
C ASP A 584 -33.60 -14.09 6.69
N ARG A 585 -32.70 -13.14 6.78
CA ARG A 585 -31.82 -12.91 7.95
C ARG A 585 -32.61 -12.52 9.21
N ARG A 586 -33.70 -11.80 9.09
CA ARG A 586 -34.62 -11.55 10.24
C ARG A 586 -35.25 -12.84 10.76
N LYS A 587 -35.63 -13.76 9.89
CA LYS A 587 -36.11 -15.10 10.27
C LYS A 587 -35.00 -15.95 10.90
N MET A 588 -33.75 -15.85 10.37
CA MET A 588 -32.57 -16.50 10.99
C MET A 588 -32.33 -15.95 12.39
N ALA A 589 -32.42 -14.62 12.58
CA ALA A 589 -32.26 -13.96 13.87
C ALA A 589 -33.36 -14.36 14.87
N ALA A 590 -34.58 -14.63 14.40
CA ALA A 590 -35.67 -15.16 15.21
C ALA A 590 -35.53 -16.67 15.52
N GLY A 591 -34.67 -17.38 14.80
CA GLY A 591 -34.51 -18.85 14.90
C GLY A 591 -35.57 -19.64 14.14
N GLU A 592 -36.32 -18.99 13.24
CA GLU A 592 -37.37 -19.64 12.43
C GLU A 592 -36.79 -20.51 11.33
N ILE A 593 -35.62 -20.09 10.81
CA ILE A 593 -34.82 -20.83 9.82
C ILE A 593 -33.35 -20.84 10.26
N PRO A 594 -32.55 -21.86 9.88
CA PRO A 594 -31.14 -21.89 10.22
C PRO A 594 -30.36 -20.79 9.50
N GLY A 595 -29.28 -20.32 10.12
CA GLY A 595 -28.42 -19.26 9.60
C GLY A 595 -27.55 -19.72 8.44
N ASP A 596 -27.46 -18.90 7.42
CA ASP A 596 -26.53 -19.07 6.30
C ASP A 596 -25.15 -18.45 6.61
N TRP A 597 -24.24 -18.57 5.66
CA TRP A 597 -22.86 -18.08 5.82
C TRP A 597 -22.79 -16.57 6.01
N GLY A 598 -23.49 -15.81 5.17
CA GLY A 598 -23.47 -14.35 5.24
C GLY A 598 -24.08 -13.81 6.54
N PHE A 599 -25.10 -14.48 7.08
CA PHE A 599 -25.67 -14.17 8.38
C PHE A 599 -24.64 -14.42 9.51
N ALA A 600 -24.03 -15.61 9.54
CA ALA A 600 -23.08 -16.00 10.58
C ALA A 600 -21.82 -15.11 10.57
N GLU A 601 -21.33 -14.75 9.39
CA GLU A 601 -20.17 -13.87 9.21
C GLU A 601 -20.45 -12.47 9.75
N ASN A 602 -21.55 -11.82 9.34
CA ASN A 602 -21.93 -10.50 9.85
C ASN A 602 -22.20 -10.52 11.36
N LEU A 603 -22.76 -11.61 11.89
CA LEU A 603 -22.97 -11.77 13.32
C LEU A 603 -21.64 -11.93 14.08
N ALA A 604 -20.65 -12.60 13.49
CA ALA A 604 -19.32 -12.66 14.09
C ALA A 604 -18.72 -11.25 14.23
N TYR A 605 -18.80 -10.44 13.18
CA TYR A 605 -18.36 -9.04 13.21
C TYR A 605 -19.11 -8.23 14.28
N ALA A 606 -20.41 -8.39 14.37
CA ALA A 606 -21.23 -7.69 15.36
C ALA A 606 -20.83 -8.05 16.81
N THR A 607 -20.58 -9.33 17.08
CA THR A 607 -20.15 -9.77 18.43
C THR A 607 -18.75 -9.30 18.78
N ILE A 608 -17.83 -9.22 17.81
CA ILE A 608 -16.47 -8.70 17.98
C ILE A 608 -16.50 -7.21 18.31
N LEU A 609 -17.34 -6.44 17.62
CA LEU A 609 -17.53 -5.01 17.87
C LEU A 609 -18.18 -4.76 19.24
N ASP A 610 -19.21 -5.52 19.62
CA ASP A 610 -19.88 -5.42 20.93
C ASP A 610 -18.92 -5.74 22.10
N GLU A 611 -17.88 -6.55 21.85
CA GLU A 611 -16.82 -6.85 22.81
C GLU A 611 -15.73 -5.79 22.88
N GLY A 612 -15.88 -4.67 22.16
CA GLY A 612 -14.96 -3.52 22.19
C GLY A 612 -13.74 -3.65 21.27
N ASN A 613 -13.72 -4.63 20.37
CA ASN A 613 -12.71 -4.71 19.34
C ASN A 613 -13.18 -3.95 18.08
N ASN A 614 -12.25 -3.62 17.19
CA ASN A 614 -12.57 -2.97 15.93
C ASN A 614 -12.61 -3.98 14.78
N LEU A 615 -13.23 -3.58 13.68
CA LEU A 615 -13.30 -4.32 12.41
C LEU A 615 -12.74 -3.50 11.27
N ARG A 616 -11.82 -4.08 10.51
CA ARG A 616 -11.36 -3.54 9.23
C ARG A 616 -11.36 -4.67 8.20
N LEU A 617 -12.30 -4.62 7.25
CA LEU A 617 -12.44 -5.56 6.14
C LEU A 617 -12.16 -4.82 4.84
N VAL A 618 -11.16 -5.26 4.12
CA VAL A 618 -10.67 -4.63 2.88
C VAL A 618 -10.44 -5.68 1.81
N GLY A 619 -10.73 -5.33 0.57
CA GLY A 619 -10.54 -6.18 -0.61
C GLY A 619 -11.46 -5.74 -1.74
N GLN A 620 -11.46 -6.46 -2.83
CA GLN A 620 -12.30 -6.13 -3.98
C GLN A 620 -13.72 -6.65 -3.75
N ASP A 621 -14.72 -5.77 -3.89
CA ASP A 621 -16.15 -6.10 -3.75
C ASP A 621 -16.55 -6.69 -2.38
N VAL A 622 -15.86 -6.29 -1.30
CA VAL A 622 -16.10 -6.85 0.03
C VAL A 622 -17.39 -6.34 0.69
N GLY A 623 -17.86 -5.18 0.31
CA GLY A 623 -19.10 -4.61 0.86
C GLY A 623 -20.33 -5.47 0.56
N ARG A 624 -20.43 -5.96 -0.65
CA ARG A 624 -21.45 -6.90 -1.13
C ARG A 624 -21.04 -8.36 -0.89
N GLY A 625 -19.73 -8.62 -0.98
CA GLY A 625 -19.12 -9.92 -1.20
C GLY A 625 -19.18 -10.34 -2.66
N THR A 626 -18.04 -10.78 -3.25
CA THR A 626 -17.94 -11.17 -4.66
C THR A 626 -19.06 -12.15 -5.10
N PHE A 627 -19.46 -13.04 -4.20
CA PHE A 627 -20.52 -14.03 -4.45
C PHE A 627 -21.91 -13.53 -3.98
N THR A 628 -22.09 -12.22 -3.76
CA THR A 628 -23.35 -11.59 -3.31
C THR A 628 -23.92 -12.22 -2.03
N HIS A 629 -23.07 -12.62 -1.10
CA HIS A 629 -23.47 -13.30 0.15
C HIS A 629 -23.44 -12.39 1.37
N ARG A 630 -22.51 -11.41 1.41
CA ARG A 630 -22.27 -10.61 2.62
C ARG A 630 -23.27 -9.50 2.80
N HIS A 631 -23.46 -8.64 1.80
CA HIS A 631 -24.33 -7.46 1.87
C HIS A 631 -24.18 -6.70 3.20
N ALA A 632 -22.94 -6.44 3.62
CA ALA A 632 -22.65 -5.67 4.81
C ALA A 632 -22.89 -4.16 4.59
N ILE A 633 -22.79 -3.69 3.34
CA ILE A 633 -23.11 -2.34 2.93
C ILE A 633 -24.42 -2.36 2.14
N LEU A 634 -25.37 -1.54 2.57
CA LEU A 634 -26.67 -1.38 1.93
C LEU A 634 -26.70 -0.08 1.12
N HIS A 635 -27.10 -0.16 -0.15
CA HIS A 635 -27.24 0.99 -1.03
C HIS A 635 -28.71 1.35 -1.18
N ASP A 636 -29.02 2.61 -0.92
CA ASP A 636 -30.36 3.14 -1.12
C ASP A 636 -30.64 3.30 -2.63
N GLN A 637 -31.79 2.77 -3.08
CA GLN A 637 -32.17 2.80 -4.50
C GLN A 637 -32.70 4.14 -4.97
N LYS A 638 -32.98 5.08 -4.06
CA LYS A 638 -33.51 6.42 -4.39
C LYS A 638 -32.48 7.52 -4.30
N THR A 639 -31.48 7.31 -3.50
CA THR A 639 -30.41 8.27 -3.25
C THR A 639 -29.05 7.59 -3.48
N ASP A 640 -27.98 8.37 -3.54
CA ASP A 640 -26.60 7.82 -3.63
C ASP A 640 -26.01 7.47 -2.25
N ASN A 641 -26.87 7.34 -1.24
CA ASN A 641 -26.44 7.03 0.11
C ASN A 641 -26.26 5.53 0.32
N TYR A 642 -25.36 5.20 1.22
CA TYR A 642 -25.15 3.84 1.69
C TYR A 642 -25.23 3.77 3.21
N TYR A 643 -25.57 2.60 3.71
CA TYR A 643 -25.71 2.33 5.12
C TYR A 643 -24.93 1.05 5.50
N LEU A 644 -24.14 1.14 6.58
CA LEU A 644 -23.41 0.02 7.16
C LEU A 644 -24.05 -0.32 8.51
N PRO A 645 -24.85 -1.41 8.63
CA PRO A 645 -25.56 -1.76 9.87
C PRO A 645 -24.66 -1.93 11.09
N LEU A 646 -23.45 -2.45 10.91
CA LEU A 646 -22.48 -2.65 11.99
C LEU A 646 -22.05 -1.35 12.71
N ARG A 647 -22.20 -0.20 12.05
CA ARG A 647 -21.88 1.11 12.65
C ARG A 647 -22.80 1.51 13.80
N GLN A 648 -23.94 0.85 13.96
CA GLN A 648 -24.82 1.05 15.12
C GLN A 648 -24.19 0.56 16.44
N LEU A 649 -23.16 -0.29 16.36
CA LEU A 649 -22.52 -0.94 17.49
C LEU A 649 -21.29 -0.18 17.99
N VAL A 650 -20.89 0.90 17.34
CA VAL A 650 -19.63 1.59 17.58
C VAL A 650 -19.83 3.09 17.77
N GLU A 651 -18.90 3.71 18.50
CA GLU A 651 -18.93 5.15 18.79
C GLU A 651 -18.42 5.98 17.60
N SER A 652 -17.47 5.44 16.82
CA SER A 652 -16.90 6.14 15.68
C SER A 652 -16.89 5.24 14.41
N PRO A 653 -17.07 5.83 13.22
CA PRO A 653 -17.11 5.09 11.96
C PRO A 653 -15.83 4.27 11.68
N GLU A 654 -14.69 4.70 12.20
CA GLU A 654 -13.38 4.06 12.00
C GLU A 654 -13.31 2.70 12.70
N GLN A 655 -14.09 2.49 13.77
CA GLN A 655 -14.14 1.22 14.49
C GLN A 655 -14.81 0.09 13.68
N ALA A 656 -15.63 0.43 12.69
CA ALA A 656 -16.28 -0.53 11.80
C ALA A 656 -16.07 -0.09 10.34
N THR A 657 -15.00 -0.55 9.73
CA THR A 657 -14.58 -0.18 8.38
C THR A 657 -14.72 -1.36 7.43
N ILE A 658 -15.50 -1.19 6.36
CA ILE A 658 -15.60 -2.11 5.23
C ILE A 658 -15.37 -1.29 3.97
N ILE A 659 -14.31 -1.61 3.22
CA ILE A 659 -13.82 -0.81 2.09
C ILE A 659 -13.55 -1.71 0.88
N ASP A 660 -14.25 -1.44 -0.19
CA ASP A 660 -13.85 -1.97 -1.49
C ASP A 660 -12.54 -1.29 -1.90
N SER A 661 -11.49 -2.09 -2.07
CA SER A 661 -10.16 -1.59 -2.41
C SER A 661 -10.04 -1.24 -3.90
N LEU A 662 -9.00 -0.49 -4.25
CA LEU A 662 -8.56 -0.41 -5.63
C LEU A 662 -8.08 -1.80 -6.11
N LEU A 663 -7.94 -1.96 -7.42
CA LEU A 663 -7.47 -3.19 -8.05
C LEU A 663 -5.96 -3.36 -7.85
N SER A 664 -5.58 -3.80 -6.68
CA SER A 664 -4.19 -4.11 -6.27
C SER A 664 -4.25 -5.16 -5.17
N GLU A 665 -3.50 -6.22 -5.30
CA GLU A 665 -3.32 -7.23 -4.26
C GLU A 665 -2.09 -6.92 -3.41
N GLU A 666 -0.97 -6.55 -4.04
CA GLU A 666 0.33 -6.41 -3.39
C GLU A 666 0.34 -5.26 -2.38
N ALA A 667 0.08 -4.04 -2.83
CA ALA A 667 0.12 -2.89 -1.94
C ALA A 667 -0.99 -2.93 -0.88
N VAL A 668 -2.19 -3.40 -1.24
CA VAL A 668 -3.31 -3.48 -0.29
C VAL A 668 -3.04 -4.51 0.80
N MET A 669 -2.56 -5.71 0.46
CA MET A 669 -2.23 -6.74 1.46
C MET A 669 -1.08 -6.29 2.36
N ALA A 670 -0.05 -5.64 1.81
CA ALA A 670 1.06 -5.09 2.59
C ALA A 670 0.60 -3.98 3.55
N TYR A 671 -0.33 -3.13 3.09
CA TYR A 671 -0.93 -2.09 3.92
C TYR A 671 -1.69 -2.69 5.12
N GLU A 672 -2.53 -3.69 4.86
CA GLU A 672 -3.30 -4.35 5.92
C GLU A 672 -2.38 -5.13 6.89
N TYR A 673 -1.27 -5.68 6.41
CA TYR A 673 -0.24 -6.23 7.30
C TYR A 673 0.33 -5.13 8.21
N GLY A 674 0.72 -3.98 7.67
CA GLY A 674 1.22 -2.85 8.44
C GLY A 674 0.22 -2.33 9.47
N PHE A 675 -1.06 -2.26 9.09
CA PHE A 675 -2.16 -1.90 9.98
C PHE A 675 -2.28 -2.88 11.15
N SER A 676 -2.36 -4.17 10.85
CA SER A 676 -2.60 -5.24 11.83
C SER A 676 -1.44 -5.47 12.81
N THR A 677 -0.18 -5.24 12.38
CA THR A 677 0.98 -5.31 13.29
C THR A 677 1.04 -4.15 14.27
N THR A 678 0.27 -3.09 14.02
CA THR A 678 0.26 -1.88 14.86
C THR A 678 -0.93 -1.87 15.82
N ASP A 679 -2.09 -2.41 15.40
CA ASP A 679 -3.28 -2.52 16.25
C ASP A 679 -3.77 -3.98 16.36
N PRO A 680 -3.41 -4.69 17.43
CA PRO A 680 -3.87 -6.05 17.67
C PRO A 680 -5.33 -6.15 18.13
N ASN A 681 -6.00 -5.03 18.42
CA ASN A 681 -7.40 -4.98 18.87
C ASN A 681 -8.38 -4.78 17.70
N THR A 682 -7.89 -4.71 16.48
CA THR A 682 -8.69 -4.69 15.27
C THR A 682 -8.67 -6.06 14.59
N LEU A 683 -9.83 -6.62 14.28
CA LEU A 683 -9.95 -7.72 13.32
C LEU A 683 -9.69 -7.16 11.93
N CYS A 684 -8.47 -7.31 11.48
CA CYS A 684 -8.01 -6.85 10.16
C CYS A 684 -8.13 -8.00 9.17
N ILE A 685 -8.92 -7.81 8.11
CA ILE A 685 -9.21 -8.82 7.09
C ILE A 685 -8.86 -8.25 5.71
N TRP A 686 -8.05 -8.98 4.97
CA TRP A 686 -7.93 -8.83 3.52
C TRP A 686 -8.66 -9.98 2.82
N GLU A 687 -9.59 -9.67 1.91
CA GLU A 687 -10.29 -10.67 1.11
C GLU A 687 -9.89 -10.57 -0.35
N GLY A 688 -9.39 -11.66 -0.91
CA GLY A 688 -9.20 -11.80 -2.34
C GLY A 688 -10.53 -11.92 -3.08
N GLN A 689 -10.68 -11.31 -4.26
CA GLN A 689 -11.88 -11.53 -5.09
C GLN A 689 -12.03 -13.01 -5.44
N PHE A 690 -10.91 -13.66 -5.79
CA PHE A 690 -10.67 -15.09 -5.76
C PHE A 690 -9.33 -15.34 -5.05
N GLY A 691 -9.22 -16.45 -4.35
CA GLY A 691 -7.98 -16.82 -3.67
C GLY A 691 -6.80 -17.00 -4.63
N ASP A 692 -7.10 -17.34 -5.88
CA ASP A 692 -6.13 -17.44 -6.99
C ASP A 692 -5.28 -16.17 -7.13
N PHE A 693 -5.86 -14.98 -6.88
CA PHE A 693 -5.17 -13.70 -7.08
C PHE A 693 -4.22 -13.31 -5.94
N ALA A 694 -4.25 -14.04 -4.82
CA ALA A 694 -3.31 -13.80 -3.72
C ALA A 694 -1.84 -13.95 -4.14
N ASN A 695 -1.55 -14.66 -5.22
CA ASN A 695 -0.19 -14.79 -5.76
C ASN A 695 0.37 -13.47 -6.32
N GLY A 696 -0.48 -12.49 -6.65
CA GLY A 696 -0.06 -11.12 -6.96
C GLY A 696 0.62 -10.41 -5.79
N ALA A 697 0.38 -10.88 -4.56
CA ALA A 697 0.99 -10.38 -3.32
C ALA A 697 1.94 -11.40 -2.67
N GLN A 698 2.52 -12.33 -3.43
CA GLN A 698 3.33 -13.43 -2.89
C GLN A 698 4.52 -12.93 -2.06
N VAL A 699 5.13 -11.80 -2.44
CA VAL A 699 6.23 -11.19 -1.70
C VAL A 699 5.80 -10.78 -0.28
N VAL A 700 4.57 -10.30 -0.12
CA VAL A 700 4.01 -9.94 1.19
C VAL A 700 3.79 -11.19 2.03
N ILE A 701 3.25 -12.25 1.42
CA ILE A 701 3.04 -13.53 2.09
C ILE A 701 4.35 -14.11 2.59
N ASP A 702 5.39 -14.17 1.75
CA ASP A 702 6.67 -14.80 2.05
C ASP A 702 7.50 -13.97 3.03
N GLN A 703 7.61 -12.65 2.81
CA GLN A 703 8.54 -11.82 3.53
C GLN A 703 8.00 -11.27 4.85
N PHE A 704 6.68 -11.07 4.96
CA PHE A 704 6.05 -10.46 6.12
C PHE A 704 5.13 -11.43 6.86
N ILE A 705 4.09 -11.96 6.21
CA ILE A 705 3.07 -12.76 6.88
C ILE A 705 3.66 -14.05 7.44
N ALA A 706 4.40 -14.80 6.63
CA ALA A 706 4.95 -16.09 7.03
C ALA A 706 6.20 -15.98 7.91
N ALA A 707 7.06 -14.98 7.66
CA ALA A 707 8.40 -14.91 8.22
C ALA A 707 8.64 -13.74 9.19
N GLY A 708 7.73 -12.77 9.28
CA GLY A 708 7.93 -11.55 10.05
C GLY A 708 8.11 -11.77 11.54
N GLU A 709 7.40 -12.73 12.12
CA GLU A 709 7.58 -13.12 13.52
C GLU A 709 8.97 -13.76 13.75
N ALA A 710 9.33 -14.73 12.93
CA ALA A 710 10.61 -15.44 13.09
C ALA A 710 11.83 -14.54 12.89
N LYS A 711 11.75 -13.59 11.94
CA LYS A 711 12.85 -12.66 11.64
C LYS A 711 12.94 -11.49 12.61
N TRP A 712 11.81 -10.95 13.01
CA TRP A 712 11.72 -9.61 13.62
C TRP A 712 10.92 -9.58 14.93
N GLY A 713 10.39 -10.71 15.40
CA GLY A 713 9.49 -10.76 16.55
C GLY A 713 8.15 -10.04 16.32
N ARG A 714 7.77 -9.78 15.05
CA ARG A 714 6.55 -9.01 14.72
C ARG A 714 5.36 -9.94 14.52
N ILE A 715 4.47 -9.97 15.51
CA ILE A 715 3.19 -10.69 15.44
C ILE A 715 2.15 -9.87 14.68
N THR A 716 1.25 -10.56 13.99
CA THR A 716 0.11 -9.97 13.29
C THR A 716 -1.13 -10.84 13.44
N GLY A 717 -2.30 -10.23 13.56
CA GLY A 717 -3.59 -10.91 13.51
C GLY A 717 -4.28 -10.81 12.15
N LEU A 718 -3.56 -10.50 11.09
CA LEU A 718 -4.13 -10.37 9.75
C LEU A 718 -4.84 -11.66 9.32
N THR A 719 -6.07 -11.52 8.88
CA THR A 719 -6.87 -12.62 8.34
C THR A 719 -6.94 -12.49 6.83
N LEU A 720 -6.60 -13.55 6.10
CA LEU A 720 -6.78 -13.63 4.65
C LEU A 720 -7.99 -14.51 4.35
N LEU A 721 -9.04 -13.94 3.76
CA LEU A 721 -10.17 -14.69 3.22
C LEU A 721 -9.91 -14.96 1.73
N LEU A 722 -9.68 -16.21 1.40
CA LEU A 722 -9.25 -16.63 0.07
C LEU A 722 -10.29 -17.59 -0.53
N PRO A 723 -11.22 -17.11 -1.39
CA PRO A 723 -12.19 -17.96 -2.04
C PRO A 723 -11.51 -19.10 -2.81
N HIS A 724 -11.80 -20.33 -2.40
CA HIS A 724 -11.17 -21.55 -2.87
C HIS A 724 -12.22 -22.65 -3.03
N GLY A 725 -12.20 -23.35 -4.15
CA GLY A 725 -13.13 -24.46 -4.41
C GLY A 725 -13.19 -24.78 -5.89
N TYR A 726 -13.33 -26.07 -6.20
CA TYR A 726 -13.35 -26.61 -7.54
C TYR A 726 -14.82 -26.74 -7.99
N GLU A 727 -15.26 -25.81 -8.85
CA GLU A 727 -16.65 -25.67 -9.27
C GLU A 727 -16.79 -25.49 -10.79
N GLY A 728 -15.80 -25.95 -11.55
CA GLY A 728 -15.80 -25.88 -13.01
C GLY A 728 -15.62 -24.48 -13.58
N GLN A 729 -15.04 -23.55 -12.83
CA GLN A 729 -14.80 -22.16 -13.23
C GLN A 729 -13.41 -21.94 -13.86
N GLY A 730 -12.71 -23.02 -14.17
CA GLY A 730 -11.40 -22.98 -14.82
C GLY A 730 -10.22 -22.79 -13.87
N PRO A 731 -8.99 -22.70 -14.44
CA PRO A 731 -7.75 -22.73 -13.65
C PRO A 731 -7.52 -21.55 -12.73
N GLU A 732 -8.09 -20.37 -13.03
CA GLU A 732 -7.79 -19.12 -12.35
C GLU A 732 -8.88 -18.65 -11.37
N HIS A 733 -9.89 -19.50 -11.12
CA HIS A 733 -11.01 -19.24 -10.23
C HIS A 733 -11.32 -20.44 -9.33
N SER A 734 -10.33 -21.27 -9.03
CA SER A 734 -10.49 -22.51 -8.28
C SER A 734 -9.57 -22.63 -7.08
N SER A 735 -8.31 -22.19 -7.15
CA SER A 735 -7.30 -22.51 -6.18
C SER A 735 -6.59 -21.28 -5.60
N ALA A 736 -6.72 -21.08 -4.29
CA ALA A 736 -5.89 -20.15 -3.53
C ALA A 736 -4.46 -20.68 -3.28
N ARG A 737 -4.07 -21.79 -3.89
CA ARG A 737 -2.77 -22.43 -3.71
C ARG A 737 -2.50 -22.82 -2.25
N LEU A 738 -3.40 -23.57 -1.66
CA LEU A 738 -3.33 -24.08 -0.30
C LEU A 738 -1.97 -24.71 0.05
N GLU A 739 -1.40 -25.47 -0.88
CA GLU A 739 -0.09 -26.13 -0.73
C GLU A 739 1.05 -25.16 -0.45
N ARG A 740 1.01 -23.94 -1.00
CA ARG A 740 2.04 -22.90 -0.78
C ARG A 740 1.99 -22.37 0.65
N PHE A 741 0.81 -22.12 1.17
CA PHE A 741 0.65 -21.73 2.57
C PHE A 741 1.10 -22.83 3.52
N LEU A 742 0.70 -24.07 3.29
CA LEU A 742 1.10 -25.20 4.13
C LEU A 742 2.62 -25.44 4.10
N GLN A 743 3.26 -25.20 2.96
CA GLN A 743 4.72 -25.29 2.82
C GLN A 743 5.43 -24.21 3.66
N LEU A 744 4.85 -23.02 3.81
CA LEU A 744 5.40 -21.92 4.61
C LEU A 744 5.16 -22.10 6.14
N CYS A 745 4.37 -23.09 6.54
CA CYS A 745 4.01 -23.33 7.94
C CYS A 745 5.15 -23.95 8.74
N ALA A 746 5.59 -23.25 9.78
CA ALA A 746 6.55 -23.75 10.77
C ALA A 746 6.44 -22.94 12.08
N LEU A 747 6.82 -23.54 13.21
CA LEU A 747 6.90 -22.85 14.51
C LEU A 747 5.59 -22.15 14.94
N GLU A 748 4.45 -22.69 14.52
CA GLU A 748 3.12 -22.08 14.76
C GLU A 748 2.99 -20.65 14.25
N ASN A 749 3.65 -20.32 13.13
CA ASN A 749 3.72 -18.98 12.56
C ASN A 749 2.39 -18.47 11.98
N MET A 750 1.44 -19.35 11.68
CA MET A 750 0.11 -18.98 11.14
C MET A 750 -0.93 -20.05 11.47
N LEU A 751 -2.19 -19.76 11.16
CA LEU A 751 -3.30 -20.72 11.18
C LEU A 751 -3.79 -20.92 9.74
N VAL A 752 -4.02 -22.18 9.32
CA VAL A 752 -4.61 -22.49 8.00
C VAL A 752 -5.90 -23.28 8.22
N CYS A 753 -7.03 -22.66 7.86
CA CYS A 753 -8.36 -23.21 8.11
C CYS A 753 -9.17 -23.34 6.83
N VAL A 754 -10.02 -24.40 6.78
CA VAL A 754 -10.96 -24.66 5.68
C VAL A 754 -12.34 -24.89 6.31
N PRO A 755 -13.05 -23.84 6.74
CA PRO A 755 -14.31 -23.99 7.44
C PRO A 755 -15.39 -24.55 6.52
N SER A 756 -16.20 -25.50 7.04
CA SER A 756 -17.23 -26.19 6.26
C SER A 756 -18.65 -25.81 6.63
N THR A 757 -18.86 -25.05 7.72
CA THR A 757 -20.19 -24.59 8.14
C THR A 757 -20.19 -23.12 8.54
N PRO A 758 -21.36 -22.44 8.54
CA PRO A 758 -21.48 -21.08 9.06
C PRO A 758 -21.01 -20.92 10.50
N ALA A 759 -21.31 -21.88 11.39
CA ALA A 759 -20.85 -21.85 12.78
C ALA A 759 -19.33 -21.92 12.88
N GLN A 760 -18.68 -22.75 12.05
CA GLN A 760 -17.22 -22.82 11.99
C GLN A 760 -16.62 -21.46 11.58
N ALA A 761 -17.17 -20.81 10.56
CA ALA A 761 -16.73 -19.48 10.13
C ALA A 761 -16.91 -18.44 11.25
N TYR A 762 -18.08 -18.43 11.91
CA TYR A 762 -18.39 -17.56 13.03
C TYR A 762 -17.38 -17.71 14.18
N HIS A 763 -17.19 -18.92 14.66
CA HIS A 763 -16.31 -19.20 15.79
C HIS A 763 -14.82 -19.03 15.43
N MET A 764 -14.43 -19.28 14.19
CA MET A 764 -13.07 -19.05 13.68
C MET A 764 -12.70 -17.56 13.74
N LEU A 765 -13.58 -16.67 13.26
CA LEU A 765 -13.34 -15.23 13.29
C LEU A 765 -13.31 -14.69 14.72
N ARG A 766 -14.21 -15.15 15.58
CA ARG A 766 -14.21 -14.79 16.99
C ARG A 766 -12.95 -15.28 17.71
N ARG A 767 -12.52 -16.52 17.42
CA ARG A 767 -11.30 -17.09 17.96
C ARG A 767 -10.08 -16.23 17.65
N GLN A 768 -9.99 -15.68 16.43
CA GLN A 768 -8.90 -14.80 16.00
C GLN A 768 -8.72 -13.60 16.96
N MET A 769 -9.79 -13.04 17.45
CA MET A 769 -9.74 -11.89 18.38
C MET A 769 -9.64 -12.31 19.84
N ARG A 770 -10.08 -13.51 20.20
CA ARG A 770 -10.07 -14.04 21.58
C ARG A 770 -8.77 -14.73 21.96
N MET A 771 -7.91 -15.08 21.00
CA MET A 771 -6.59 -15.68 21.27
C MET A 771 -5.73 -14.77 22.14
N THR A 772 -4.94 -15.40 23.02
CA THR A 772 -3.96 -14.72 23.89
C THR A 772 -2.75 -14.20 23.13
N THR A 773 -2.54 -14.68 21.90
CA THR A 773 -1.53 -14.21 20.95
C THR A 773 -2.18 -13.71 19.64
N ARG A 774 -1.39 -13.21 18.72
CA ARG A 774 -1.83 -12.85 17.37
C ARG A 774 -1.01 -13.62 16.35
N LYS A 775 -1.70 -14.38 15.50
CA LYS A 775 -1.10 -15.11 14.37
C LYS A 775 -1.90 -14.84 13.11
N PRO A 776 -1.28 -14.80 11.93
CA PRO A 776 -2.00 -14.75 10.66
C PRO A 776 -3.00 -15.90 10.55
N LEU A 777 -4.21 -15.59 10.10
CA LEU A 777 -5.24 -16.59 9.82
C LEU A 777 -5.49 -16.67 8.31
N ILE A 778 -5.16 -17.81 7.72
CA ILE A 778 -5.38 -18.09 6.30
C ILE A 778 -6.63 -18.95 6.17
N VAL A 779 -7.64 -18.43 5.50
CA VAL A 779 -8.94 -19.09 5.35
C VAL A 779 -9.16 -19.44 3.89
N MET A 780 -9.22 -20.74 3.60
CA MET A 780 -9.76 -21.23 2.33
C MET A 780 -11.28 -21.08 2.38
N SER A 781 -11.77 -19.88 2.07
CA SER A 781 -13.20 -19.56 2.16
C SER A 781 -13.96 -20.22 0.99
N PRO A 782 -15.19 -20.71 1.23
CA PRO A 782 -15.95 -21.37 0.18
C PRO A 782 -16.57 -20.38 -0.81
N LYS A 783 -17.04 -20.90 -1.95
CA LYS A 783 -17.83 -20.19 -2.94
C LYS A 783 -19.29 -20.68 -2.94
N SER A 784 -19.56 -21.90 -3.42
CA SER A 784 -20.92 -22.44 -3.47
C SER A 784 -21.52 -22.74 -2.09
N LEU A 785 -20.69 -23.09 -1.09
CA LEU A 785 -21.19 -23.33 0.27
C LEU A 785 -21.84 -22.08 0.91
N LEU A 786 -21.48 -20.89 0.45
CA LEU A 786 -22.07 -19.63 0.95
C LEU A 786 -23.62 -19.63 0.84
N ARG A 787 -24.18 -20.47 -0.03
CA ARG A 787 -25.63 -20.62 -0.29
C ARG A 787 -26.10 -22.08 -0.35
N HIS A 788 -25.26 -23.01 0.08
CA HIS A 788 -25.60 -24.43 0.00
C HIS A 788 -26.66 -24.79 1.04
N LYS A 789 -27.71 -25.51 0.63
CA LYS A 789 -28.84 -25.83 1.51
C LYS A 789 -28.50 -26.65 2.75
N LEU A 790 -27.46 -27.44 2.69
CA LEU A 790 -26.98 -28.23 3.84
C LEU A 790 -25.89 -27.53 4.64
N ALA A 791 -25.28 -26.46 4.11
CA ALA A 791 -24.27 -25.68 4.82
C ALA A 791 -24.95 -24.54 5.60
N VAL A 792 -25.66 -24.90 6.64
CA VAL A 792 -26.41 -23.99 7.52
C VAL A 792 -26.11 -24.32 8.97
N SER A 793 -26.35 -23.40 9.88
CA SER A 793 -26.14 -23.58 11.33
C SER A 793 -27.30 -23.02 12.14
N THR A 794 -27.59 -23.65 13.28
CA THR A 794 -28.60 -23.16 14.21
C THR A 794 -28.07 -21.99 15.04
N LEU A 795 -28.97 -21.20 15.63
CA LEU A 795 -28.57 -20.14 16.57
C LEU A 795 -27.85 -20.72 17.80
N ASP A 796 -28.20 -21.94 18.19
CA ASP A 796 -27.54 -22.61 19.33
C ASP A 796 -26.07 -22.92 19.04
N GLU A 797 -25.79 -23.45 17.84
CA GLU A 797 -24.41 -23.65 17.37
C GLU A 797 -23.58 -22.35 17.33
N LEU A 798 -24.23 -21.20 17.02
CA LEU A 798 -23.56 -19.89 17.02
C LEU A 798 -23.39 -19.32 18.44
N ALA A 799 -24.39 -19.53 19.32
CA ALA A 799 -24.38 -18.94 20.66
C ALA A 799 -23.52 -19.71 21.66
N ASN A 800 -23.59 -21.05 21.61
CA ASN A 800 -23.06 -21.95 22.63
C ASN A 800 -21.96 -22.88 22.09
N GLY A 801 -21.70 -22.86 20.79
CA GLY A 801 -20.64 -23.65 20.14
C GLY A 801 -19.23 -23.08 20.32
N GLU A 802 -18.29 -23.73 19.65
CA GLU A 802 -16.89 -23.32 19.58
C GLU A 802 -16.28 -23.74 18.22
N PHE A 803 -15.10 -23.21 17.88
CA PHE A 803 -14.40 -23.68 16.71
C PHE A 803 -13.84 -25.08 16.91
N GLN A 804 -14.27 -26.01 16.08
CA GLN A 804 -13.79 -27.39 16.08
C GLN A 804 -12.70 -27.56 15.01
N HIS A 805 -11.51 -27.99 15.45
CA HIS A 805 -10.41 -28.26 14.52
C HIS A 805 -10.67 -29.47 13.62
N LEU A 806 -11.54 -30.36 14.08
CA LEU A 806 -11.97 -31.58 13.42
C LEU A 806 -13.42 -31.85 13.78
N ILE A 807 -14.24 -32.25 12.83
CA ILE A 807 -15.64 -32.64 13.04
C ILE A 807 -15.80 -34.10 12.62
N GLY A 808 -16.11 -34.95 13.61
CA GLY A 808 -16.39 -36.36 13.38
C GLY A 808 -17.73 -36.60 12.69
N ASP A 809 -17.95 -37.85 12.28
CA ASP A 809 -19.24 -38.28 11.71
C ASP A 809 -20.21 -38.68 12.81
N ALA A 810 -21.20 -37.83 13.08
CA ALA A 810 -22.20 -38.06 14.11
C ALA A 810 -23.23 -39.15 13.75
N LYS A 811 -23.32 -39.55 12.48
CA LYS A 811 -24.29 -40.53 11.96
C LYS A 811 -23.71 -41.93 11.81
N ALA A 812 -22.38 -42.04 11.71
CA ALA A 812 -21.72 -43.32 11.48
C ALA A 812 -21.79 -44.25 12.66
N ASP A 813 -22.25 -45.48 12.44
CA ASP A 813 -22.13 -46.57 13.43
C ASP A 813 -20.71 -47.15 13.38
N ALA A 814 -19.90 -46.84 14.38
CA ALA A 814 -18.50 -47.27 14.43
C ALA A 814 -18.30 -48.79 14.30
N LYS A 815 -19.31 -49.61 14.60
CA LYS A 815 -19.24 -51.07 14.47
C LYS A 815 -19.36 -51.55 13.04
N LYS A 816 -19.99 -50.74 12.16
CA LYS A 816 -20.23 -51.05 10.75
C LYS A 816 -19.18 -50.43 9.84
N VAL A 817 -18.52 -49.38 10.25
CA VAL A 817 -17.57 -48.64 9.41
C VAL A 817 -16.37 -49.51 9.02
N LYS A 818 -16.15 -49.64 7.72
CA LYS A 818 -15.02 -50.35 7.11
C LYS A 818 -13.99 -49.38 6.52
N ARG A 819 -14.42 -48.15 6.17
CA ARG A 819 -13.61 -47.09 5.57
C ARG A 819 -13.86 -45.74 6.26
N VAL A 820 -12.81 -44.99 6.50
CA VAL A 820 -12.90 -43.64 7.00
C VAL A 820 -12.40 -42.66 5.93
N VAL A 821 -13.22 -41.71 5.52
CA VAL A 821 -12.86 -40.66 4.57
C VAL A 821 -12.60 -39.36 5.32
N LEU A 822 -11.40 -38.83 5.19
CA LEU A 822 -10.98 -37.54 5.72
C LEU A 822 -11.01 -36.52 4.60
N CYS A 823 -11.60 -35.35 4.82
CA CYS A 823 -11.67 -34.30 3.82
C CYS A 823 -11.69 -32.90 4.46
N SER A 824 -11.62 -31.85 3.64
CA SER A 824 -11.78 -30.44 4.08
C SER A 824 -12.68 -29.69 3.09
N GLY A 825 -13.50 -28.78 3.62
CA GLY A 825 -14.30 -27.84 2.82
C GLY A 825 -15.46 -28.49 2.06
N LYS A 826 -15.72 -27.99 0.85
CA LYS A 826 -16.92 -28.29 0.04
C LYS A 826 -17.10 -29.77 -0.31
N VAL A 827 -16.02 -30.47 -0.58
CA VAL A 827 -16.09 -31.90 -0.99
C VAL A 827 -16.82 -32.78 0.03
N TYR A 828 -16.87 -32.37 1.30
CA TYR A 828 -17.67 -33.04 2.31
C TYR A 828 -19.14 -33.21 1.88
N TYR A 829 -19.73 -32.15 1.33
CA TYR A 829 -21.14 -32.18 0.93
C TYR A 829 -21.37 -33.05 -0.30
N ASP A 830 -20.45 -33.04 -1.24
CA ASP A 830 -20.51 -33.92 -2.41
C ASP A 830 -20.42 -35.41 -2.00
N LEU A 831 -19.51 -35.72 -1.06
CA LEU A 831 -19.39 -37.08 -0.47
C LEU A 831 -20.66 -37.47 0.29
N LEU A 832 -21.18 -36.58 1.14
CA LEU A 832 -22.39 -36.83 1.93
C LEU A 832 -23.62 -37.06 1.05
N GLU A 833 -23.77 -36.29 -0.03
CA GLU A 833 -24.90 -36.47 -0.96
C GLU A 833 -24.80 -37.82 -1.71
N ASP A 834 -23.62 -38.20 -2.18
CA ASP A 834 -23.42 -39.47 -2.90
C ASP A 834 -23.57 -40.66 -1.95
N GLN A 835 -22.99 -40.60 -0.72
CA GLN A 835 -23.18 -41.59 0.34
C GLN A 835 -24.67 -41.81 0.65
N THR A 836 -25.42 -40.71 0.79
CA THR A 836 -26.86 -40.73 1.06
C THR A 836 -27.64 -41.37 -0.11
N LYS A 837 -27.33 -41.02 -1.35
CA LYS A 837 -27.95 -41.60 -2.56
C LYS A 837 -27.70 -43.10 -2.66
N ARG A 838 -26.54 -43.60 -2.22
CA ARG A 838 -26.18 -45.01 -2.21
C ARG A 838 -26.79 -45.79 -1.02
N GLY A 839 -27.31 -45.09 0.01
CA GLY A 839 -27.73 -45.73 1.26
C GLY A 839 -26.56 -46.39 1.99
N GLN A 840 -25.36 -45.84 1.88
CA GLN A 840 -24.12 -46.46 2.39
C GLN A 840 -23.93 -46.12 3.85
N ASP A 841 -23.78 -47.13 4.73
CA ASP A 841 -23.64 -46.99 6.18
C ASP A 841 -22.33 -47.59 6.74
N ASP A 842 -21.43 -47.99 5.87
CA ASP A 842 -20.12 -48.58 6.22
C ASP A 842 -18.93 -47.65 5.95
N VAL A 843 -19.18 -46.38 5.70
CA VAL A 843 -18.18 -45.33 5.54
C VAL A 843 -18.46 -44.18 6.50
N ALA A 844 -17.45 -43.72 7.24
CA ALA A 844 -17.51 -42.52 8.06
C ALA A 844 -16.80 -41.35 7.34
N ILE A 845 -17.39 -40.16 7.32
CA ILE A 845 -16.81 -38.96 6.71
C ILE A 845 -16.45 -37.95 7.80
N ILE A 846 -15.16 -37.68 7.96
CA ILE A 846 -14.61 -36.78 8.97
C ILE A 846 -14.07 -35.51 8.26
N ARG A 847 -14.40 -34.33 8.82
CA ARG A 847 -13.94 -33.04 8.32
C ARG A 847 -12.76 -32.53 9.12
N VAL A 848 -11.66 -32.18 8.46
CA VAL A 848 -10.52 -31.49 9.05
C VAL A 848 -10.67 -30.00 8.73
N GLU A 849 -11.07 -29.21 9.73
CA GLU A 849 -11.39 -27.78 9.59
C GLU A 849 -10.16 -26.89 9.73
N GLN A 850 -9.11 -27.39 10.42
CA GLN A 850 -7.82 -26.71 10.53
C GLN A 850 -6.70 -27.62 10.06
N LEU A 851 -5.96 -27.19 9.05
CA LEU A 851 -4.84 -27.94 8.47
C LEU A 851 -3.50 -27.58 9.11
N TYR A 852 -3.39 -26.38 9.69
CA TYR A 852 -2.21 -26.01 10.47
C TYR A 852 -2.59 -25.04 11.61
N PRO A 853 -2.03 -25.23 12.85
CA PRO A 853 -1.39 -26.46 13.32
C PRO A 853 -2.30 -27.69 13.19
N PHE A 854 -1.75 -28.81 12.76
CA PHE A 854 -2.54 -30.00 12.45
C PHE A 854 -3.09 -30.67 13.73
N PRO A 855 -4.40 -31.02 13.82
CA PRO A 855 -5.04 -31.52 15.04
C PRO A 855 -4.77 -33.02 15.27
N ARG A 856 -3.50 -33.41 15.47
CA ARG A 856 -3.08 -34.83 15.58
C ARG A 856 -3.78 -35.56 16.70
N VAL A 857 -3.89 -34.94 17.89
CA VAL A 857 -4.48 -35.59 19.07
C VAL A 857 -5.97 -35.88 18.84
N ALA A 858 -6.70 -34.91 18.29
CA ALA A 858 -8.13 -35.08 18.01
C ALA A 858 -8.36 -36.13 16.91
N LEU A 859 -7.55 -36.09 15.83
CA LEU A 859 -7.70 -37.07 14.75
C LEU A 859 -7.37 -38.51 15.22
N ALA A 860 -6.28 -38.70 15.97
CA ALA A 860 -5.94 -40.02 16.50
C ALA A 860 -7.03 -40.57 17.44
N ALA A 861 -7.63 -39.70 18.25
CA ALA A 861 -8.76 -40.09 19.11
C ALA A 861 -10.00 -40.46 18.31
N GLU A 862 -10.28 -39.74 17.24
CA GLU A 862 -11.42 -39.99 16.32
C GLU A 862 -11.23 -41.32 15.59
N LEU A 863 -10.06 -41.54 14.97
CA LEU A 863 -9.77 -42.77 14.23
C LEU A 863 -9.84 -44.05 15.09
N LYS A 864 -9.50 -43.97 16.37
CA LYS A 864 -9.65 -45.10 17.32
C LYS A 864 -11.08 -45.58 17.44
N LYS A 865 -12.10 -44.74 17.24
CA LYS A 865 -13.51 -45.17 17.25
C LYS A 865 -13.80 -46.20 16.15
N TYR A 866 -13.09 -46.15 15.05
CA TYR A 866 -13.25 -46.94 13.85
C TYR A 866 -12.15 -48.01 13.70
N GLY A 867 -11.78 -48.66 14.79
CA GLY A 867 -10.68 -49.66 14.81
C GLY A 867 -10.87 -50.90 13.91
N LYS A 868 -12.07 -51.07 13.33
CA LYS A 868 -12.33 -52.12 12.32
C LYS A 868 -12.13 -51.66 10.88
N ALA A 869 -12.03 -50.34 10.64
CA ALA A 869 -11.79 -49.78 9.35
C ALA A 869 -10.31 -49.93 8.94
N ALA A 870 -10.06 -50.72 7.88
CA ALA A 870 -8.70 -50.86 7.34
C ALA A 870 -8.26 -49.67 6.50
N ASP A 871 -9.19 -49.08 5.76
CA ASP A 871 -8.92 -47.97 4.83
C ASP A 871 -9.19 -46.62 5.51
N VAL A 872 -8.18 -45.76 5.57
CA VAL A 872 -8.31 -44.35 5.86
C VAL A 872 -7.95 -43.58 4.61
N VAL A 873 -8.85 -42.75 4.10
CA VAL A 873 -8.72 -42.10 2.80
C VAL A 873 -8.64 -40.58 2.99
N TRP A 874 -7.61 -39.94 2.50
CA TRP A 874 -7.64 -38.49 2.33
C TRP A 874 -8.28 -38.15 0.98
N CYS A 875 -9.40 -37.43 1.00
CA CYS A 875 -10.11 -36.94 -0.18
C CYS A 875 -9.96 -35.43 -0.32
N GLN A 876 -9.43 -34.97 -1.45
CA GLN A 876 -9.32 -33.56 -1.80
C GLN A 876 -9.73 -33.29 -3.23
N GLU A 877 -10.17 -32.07 -3.54
CA GLU A 877 -10.56 -31.65 -4.89
C GLU A 877 -9.37 -31.21 -5.75
N GLU A 878 -8.30 -30.77 -5.13
CA GLU A 878 -7.07 -30.33 -5.77
C GLU A 878 -6.35 -31.52 -6.44
N PRO A 879 -5.58 -31.27 -7.52
CA PRO A 879 -4.67 -32.27 -8.08
C PRO A 879 -3.71 -32.82 -7.01
N GLN A 880 -3.27 -34.05 -7.16
CA GLN A 880 -2.44 -34.74 -6.18
C GLN A 880 -1.15 -33.98 -5.78
N ASN A 881 -0.53 -33.27 -6.72
CA ASN A 881 0.66 -32.44 -6.48
C ASN A 881 0.36 -31.09 -5.84
N GLN A 882 -0.92 -30.78 -5.62
CA GLN A 882 -1.43 -29.54 -5.04
C GLN A 882 -2.29 -29.84 -3.82
N GLY A 883 -2.85 -28.81 -3.18
CA GLY A 883 -3.67 -28.97 -1.99
C GLY A 883 -2.89 -29.45 -0.78
N ALA A 884 -3.55 -30.17 0.10
CA ALA A 884 -2.99 -30.53 1.40
C ALA A 884 -2.19 -31.84 1.41
N TRP A 885 -2.44 -32.78 0.48
CA TRP A 885 -1.96 -34.16 0.55
C TRP A 885 -0.50 -34.32 0.95
N TYR A 886 0.43 -33.74 0.20
CA TYR A 886 1.85 -33.91 0.49
C TYR A 886 2.31 -33.26 1.78
N GLN A 887 1.66 -32.17 2.19
CA GLN A 887 2.02 -31.44 3.38
C GLN A 887 1.50 -32.09 4.67
N ILE A 888 0.36 -32.80 4.63
CA ILE A 888 -0.25 -33.40 5.81
C ILE A 888 -0.13 -34.94 5.88
N ARG A 889 0.31 -35.61 4.82
CA ARG A 889 0.39 -37.08 4.74
C ARG A 889 1.11 -37.71 5.95
N HIS A 890 2.24 -37.15 6.37
CA HIS A 890 3.01 -37.64 7.51
C HIS A 890 2.27 -37.43 8.84
N HIS A 891 1.42 -36.41 8.95
CA HIS A 891 0.55 -36.22 10.08
C HIS A 891 -0.55 -37.27 10.12
N LEU A 892 -1.17 -37.54 8.95
CA LEU A 892 -2.20 -38.56 8.82
C LEU A 892 -1.65 -39.93 9.22
N GLN A 893 -0.50 -40.32 8.67
CA GLN A 893 0.17 -41.58 9.00
C GLN A 893 0.43 -41.74 10.51
N ALA A 894 0.85 -40.64 11.16
CA ALA A 894 1.12 -40.66 12.63
C ALA A 894 -0.14 -40.83 13.52
N CYS A 895 -1.34 -40.62 12.94
CA CYS A 895 -2.62 -40.72 13.64
C CYS A 895 -3.31 -42.07 13.43
N LEU A 896 -2.84 -42.93 12.51
CA LEU A 896 -3.47 -44.22 12.21
C LEU A 896 -3.45 -45.15 13.43
N ALA A 897 -4.53 -45.90 13.59
CA ALA A 897 -4.59 -47.03 14.54
C ALA A 897 -3.97 -48.29 13.93
N ASP A 898 -3.66 -49.27 14.77
CA ASP A 898 -3.10 -50.52 14.31
C ASP A 898 -4.00 -51.20 13.27
N GLY A 899 -3.41 -51.60 12.13
CA GLY A 899 -4.12 -52.23 11.03
C GLY A 899 -4.78 -51.29 10.04
N GLN A 900 -4.66 -49.98 10.21
CA GLN A 900 -5.14 -48.96 9.26
C GLN A 900 -4.07 -48.59 8.25
N SER A 901 -4.48 -48.29 7.01
CA SER A 901 -3.62 -47.79 5.94
C SER A 901 -4.19 -46.49 5.35
N ILE A 902 -3.31 -45.56 4.99
CA ILE A 902 -3.71 -44.27 4.40
C ILE A 902 -3.70 -44.36 2.87
N HIS A 903 -4.76 -43.88 2.26
CA HIS A 903 -4.95 -43.84 0.82
C HIS A 903 -5.29 -42.41 0.35
N TYR A 904 -5.16 -42.15 -0.94
CA TYR A 904 -5.47 -40.87 -1.57
C TYR A 904 -6.64 -41.02 -2.57
N ALA A 905 -7.61 -40.11 -2.48
CA ALA A 905 -8.66 -39.96 -3.48
C ALA A 905 -8.72 -38.48 -3.92
N GLY A 906 -8.55 -38.22 -5.20
CA GLY A 906 -8.51 -36.86 -5.74
C GLY A 906 -8.15 -36.84 -7.20
N ARG A 907 -7.96 -35.66 -7.76
CA ARG A 907 -7.54 -35.47 -9.14
C ARG A 907 -6.12 -35.95 -9.40
N ALA A 908 -5.85 -36.36 -10.62
CA ALA A 908 -4.50 -36.68 -11.06
C ALA A 908 -3.57 -35.47 -10.93
N ARG A 909 -2.26 -35.72 -10.94
CA ARG A 909 -1.25 -34.65 -10.97
C ARG A 909 -1.46 -33.76 -12.18
N SER A 910 -1.38 -32.43 -11.98
CA SER A 910 -1.55 -31.45 -13.04
C SER A 910 -0.66 -30.24 -12.82
N ALA A 911 -0.14 -29.67 -13.88
CA ALA A 911 0.53 -28.39 -13.89
C ALA A 911 -0.47 -27.22 -13.76
N SER A 912 -1.70 -27.40 -14.26
CA SER A 912 -2.81 -26.47 -14.09
C SER A 912 -3.54 -26.74 -12.77
N PRO A 913 -4.05 -25.70 -12.08
CA PRO A 913 -4.82 -25.90 -10.86
C PRO A 913 -6.11 -26.70 -11.07
N ALA A 914 -6.84 -26.46 -12.16
CA ALA A 914 -8.12 -27.07 -12.44
C ALA A 914 -8.32 -27.30 -13.93
N ALA A 915 -9.30 -28.16 -14.29
CA ALA A 915 -9.76 -28.34 -15.65
C ALA A 915 -10.37 -27.06 -16.23
N GLY A 916 -10.11 -26.79 -17.52
CA GLY A 916 -10.63 -25.59 -18.20
C GLY A 916 -12.10 -25.75 -18.63
N HIS A 917 -12.60 -26.96 -18.76
CA HIS A 917 -13.97 -27.25 -19.22
C HIS A 917 -14.82 -27.86 -18.11
N MET A 918 -16.07 -27.40 -18.01
CA MET A 918 -17.03 -27.92 -17.05
C MET A 918 -17.27 -29.42 -17.18
N ALA A 919 -17.28 -29.94 -18.41
CA ALA A 919 -17.50 -31.39 -18.66
C ALA A 919 -16.40 -32.25 -18.02
N ASP A 920 -15.13 -31.82 -18.16
CA ASP A 920 -13.98 -32.52 -17.58
C ASP A 920 -14.01 -32.42 -16.05
N HIS A 921 -14.35 -31.24 -15.53
CA HIS A 921 -14.54 -31.06 -14.10
C HIS A 921 -15.57 -32.03 -13.51
N ILE A 922 -16.73 -32.21 -14.17
CA ILE A 922 -17.78 -33.12 -13.70
C ILE A 922 -17.28 -34.57 -13.67
N ILE A 923 -16.59 -35.01 -14.73
CA ILE A 923 -16.01 -36.35 -14.81
C ILE A 923 -15.01 -36.58 -13.67
N GLU A 924 -14.09 -35.66 -13.47
CA GLU A 924 -13.09 -35.74 -12.42
C GLU A 924 -13.70 -35.72 -11.03
N GLN A 925 -14.73 -34.88 -10.78
CA GLN A 925 -15.43 -34.78 -9.51
C GLN A 925 -16.18 -36.10 -9.19
N GLN A 926 -16.89 -36.68 -10.14
CA GLN A 926 -17.56 -37.96 -9.97
C GLN A 926 -16.57 -39.09 -9.68
N LYS A 927 -15.42 -39.09 -10.37
CA LYS A 927 -14.38 -40.11 -10.17
C LYS A 927 -13.81 -40.02 -8.77
N LEU A 928 -13.39 -38.83 -8.30
CA LEU A 928 -12.77 -38.69 -6.96
C LEU A 928 -13.75 -39.08 -5.84
N ILE A 929 -15.05 -38.75 -5.97
CA ILE A 929 -16.08 -39.16 -5.01
C ILE A 929 -16.22 -40.70 -4.98
N ALA A 930 -16.27 -41.34 -6.16
CA ALA A 930 -16.33 -42.79 -6.24
C ALA A 930 -15.06 -43.46 -5.67
N ASP A 931 -13.88 -42.89 -5.94
CA ASP A 931 -12.61 -43.40 -5.42
C ASP A 931 -12.58 -43.30 -3.90
N ALA A 932 -13.11 -42.22 -3.32
CA ALA A 932 -13.16 -42.01 -1.86
C ALA A 932 -14.13 -42.99 -1.17
N LEU A 933 -15.33 -43.21 -1.74
CA LEU A 933 -16.41 -43.94 -1.09
C LEU A 933 -16.44 -45.43 -1.36
N VAL A 934 -16.10 -45.86 -2.62
CA VAL A 934 -16.45 -47.20 -3.11
C VAL A 934 -15.28 -47.93 -3.70
N ASN A 935 -14.49 -47.32 -4.56
CA ASN A 935 -13.49 -48.02 -5.37
C ASN A 935 -12.39 -48.63 -4.49
N PRO A 936 -11.91 -49.82 -4.81
CA PRO A 936 -10.77 -50.41 -4.11
C PRO A 936 -9.50 -49.65 -4.45
N PHE A 937 -8.61 -49.51 -3.46
CA PHE A 937 -7.30 -48.92 -3.69
C PHE A 937 -6.33 -49.96 -4.22
N ASN A 938 -5.80 -49.73 -5.40
CA ASN A 938 -4.71 -50.54 -5.94
C ASN A 938 -3.39 -49.90 -5.52
N ASP A 939 -2.56 -50.65 -4.81
CA ASP A 939 -1.22 -50.21 -4.35
C ASP A 939 -0.25 -49.89 -5.53
N SER A 940 -0.70 -50.03 -6.78
CA SER A 940 0.11 -49.87 -7.98
C SER A 940 0.14 -48.48 -8.60
N VAL A 941 -0.40 -47.46 -7.95
CA VAL A 941 -0.22 -46.06 -8.43
C VAL A 941 0.88 -45.42 -7.62
N ALA A 942 2.09 -46.01 -7.71
CA ALA A 942 3.33 -45.32 -7.42
C ALA A 942 3.84 -44.69 -8.73
N GLU A 943 4.09 -43.37 -8.73
CA GLU A 943 4.66 -42.48 -9.72
C GLU A 943 3.71 -41.63 -10.53
#